data_26d0b2404942ebc0457efe61a7fa9780
#
_entry.id   26d0b2404942ebc0457efe61a7fa9780
#
_cell.length_a   1.000
_cell.length_b   1.000
_cell.length_c   1.000
_cell.angle_alpha   90.00
_cell.angle_beta   90.00
_cell.angle_gamma   90.00
#
_symmetry.space_group_name_H-M   'P 1'
#
loop_
_entity.id
_entity.type
_entity.pdbx_description
1 polymer ?
#
loop_
_entity_poly.entity_id
_entity_poly.type
_entity_poly.pdbx_seq_one_letter_code
_entity_poly.pdbx_strand_id
1 'polypeptide(L)'
;MGRELIFNDEFEKLYNYDGELGVVYSKDKSKFILWAPTADNVDLLLYGDNGYNYNCKPIQTYNMNKGINGTWIIEINKDLNGQYYNYLVTIDGKVNEVVDPYAKAVGVNGKRGMVIDLDTTNPEGWEEDKKPELKSPTDSIIYEAHVRDLTIDETSGIKEEFKGKFKGLTESNSCIPGTNIKTVVNHIKDMGFTHIHLLPSFDYGSVDETKLDEPQFNWGYDPENYNVPEGSYSTNPYLGDVRIREFKEMVKALHQSGIRVVMDVVYNHTFNLDSCLNKAVPKYYYRQDEEGNYSDASACGNETASDRYMFRRYMIDSVVYWAKEYHVDGFRFDLMGIHDIETMKLIREELNKIDPTIIMYGEGWMGGSSPLKEGGAALKKNTHKFGDLQIAAFSDDCRDGVKGHVFYEEEAGFANGKDGLEETIKFAVVASTPHGQIDKTNIVYSEEFWANEPYQTVTYASAHDNYTLWDKLQIVSPESSKEELIKINKLIAGIILTSQGISFVHAGEEMARTKVDEHGKLVENSFSSSDKVNKICWDRKIEYKDLVEYYKGLISLRKEYKSFRMNSNKDIQKNIHFLEKGKDFESDNLVAYIIDSKNIDDKCSKIAVIINASETEEVVKLSEENWGVFVNDKRAGKDLIEKVNSGIVNISAKSIKVLIK
;
A
#
# COMPACT_ATOMS: atom_id res chain seq x y z
N MET A 1 28.98 34.06 5.09
CA MET A 1 28.45 33.12 6.10
C MET A 1 26.95 33.14 5.94
N GLY A 2 26.33 32.02 5.54
CA GLY A 2 24.88 31.94 5.41
C GLY A 2 24.23 32.10 6.79
N ARG A 3 22.97 32.55 6.81
CA ARG A 3 22.15 32.62 8.02
C ARG A 3 22.01 31.18 8.59
N GLU A 4 22.45 30.98 9.84
CA GLU A 4 22.13 29.76 10.58
C GLU A 4 20.64 29.80 10.93
N LEU A 5 19.84 29.03 10.20
CA LEU A 5 18.38 28.95 10.39
C LEU A 5 18.09 27.89 11.44
N ILE A 6 17.57 28.31 12.56
CA ILE A 6 17.12 27.42 13.65
C ILE A 6 15.58 27.29 13.51
N PHE A 7 15.11 26.11 13.16
CA PHE A 7 13.69 25.79 13.04
C PHE A 7 13.14 25.28 14.38
N ASN A 8 12.94 26.21 15.32
CA ASN A 8 12.42 25.99 16.67
C ASN A 8 10.96 26.45 16.80
N ASP A 9 10.40 26.33 18.01
CA ASP A 9 9.02 26.74 18.30
C ASP A 9 8.75 28.23 18.01
N GLU A 10 9.77 29.09 18.10
CA GLU A 10 9.62 30.50 17.78
C GLU A 10 9.48 30.72 16.28
N PHE A 11 10.27 30.00 15.47
CA PHE A 11 10.14 29.99 14.02
C PHE A 11 8.77 29.49 13.61
N GLU A 12 8.33 28.36 14.17
CA GLU A 12 7.00 27.79 13.89
C GLU A 12 5.89 28.79 14.21
N LYS A 13 5.88 29.40 15.39
CA LYS A 13 4.88 30.42 15.78
C LYS A 13 4.85 31.64 14.86
N LEU A 14 6.01 32.02 14.30
CA LEU A 14 6.11 33.20 13.45
C LEU A 14 5.65 32.91 12.00
N TYR A 15 5.88 31.67 11.53
CA TYR A 15 5.72 31.33 10.11
C TYR A 15 4.66 30.26 9.81
N ASN A 16 3.97 29.71 10.81
CA ASN A 16 2.82 28.84 10.59
C ASN A 16 1.80 29.55 9.72
N TYR A 17 1.29 28.83 8.73
CA TYR A 17 0.33 29.38 7.78
C TYR A 17 -0.77 28.38 7.48
N ASP A 18 -2.03 28.77 7.66
CA ASP A 18 -3.23 27.94 7.46
C ASP A 18 -4.05 28.34 6.22
N GLY A 19 -3.62 29.37 5.50
CA GLY A 19 -4.31 29.83 4.30
C GLY A 19 -4.00 28.98 3.07
N GLU A 20 -4.51 29.36 1.91
CA GLU A 20 -4.29 28.67 0.65
C GLU A 20 -2.82 28.69 0.22
N LEU A 21 -2.32 27.57 -0.34
CA LEU A 21 -1.00 27.45 -0.95
C LEU A 21 -1.13 26.87 -2.36
N GLY A 22 -0.12 27.13 -3.20
CA GLY A 22 -0.13 26.78 -4.62
C GLY A 22 -0.92 27.76 -5.46
N VAL A 23 -1.52 27.30 -6.54
CA VAL A 23 -2.31 28.13 -7.46
C VAL A 23 -3.79 28.01 -7.15
N VAL A 24 -4.41 29.15 -6.88
CA VAL A 24 -5.88 29.28 -6.84
C VAL A 24 -6.32 29.88 -8.17
N TYR A 25 -6.93 29.03 -8.99
CA TYR A 25 -7.32 29.37 -10.36
C TYR A 25 -8.81 29.75 -10.45
N SER A 26 -9.09 30.71 -11.32
CA SER A 26 -10.39 30.94 -11.94
C SER A 26 -10.18 31.47 -13.36
N LYS A 27 -11.22 31.45 -14.20
CA LYS A 27 -11.14 31.96 -15.59
C LYS A 27 -10.74 33.44 -15.69
N ASP A 28 -11.04 34.24 -14.67
CA ASP A 28 -10.73 35.66 -14.65
C ASP A 28 -9.36 35.99 -14.08
N LYS A 29 -8.85 35.08 -13.20
CA LYS A 29 -7.59 35.32 -12.50
C LYS A 29 -6.95 34.05 -11.95
N SER A 30 -5.64 34.12 -11.76
CA SER A 30 -4.84 33.09 -11.08
C SER A 30 -4.02 33.74 -9.99
N LYS A 31 -4.15 33.22 -8.76
CA LYS A 31 -3.38 33.66 -7.59
C LYS A 31 -2.34 32.60 -7.24
N PHE A 32 -1.09 32.99 -7.19
CA PHE A 32 0.05 32.13 -6.87
C PHE A 32 0.50 32.44 -5.44
N ILE A 33 0.65 31.41 -4.61
CA ILE A 33 1.00 31.54 -3.20
C ILE A 33 2.08 30.50 -2.87
N LEU A 34 3.29 30.97 -2.57
CA LEU A 34 4.40 30.13 -2.13
C LEU A 34 4.75 30.44 -0.67
N TRP A 35 4.88 29.42 0.17
CA TRP A 35 5.46 29.56 1.50
C TRP A 35 6.99 29.39 1.42
N ALA A 36 7.71 30.50 1.61
CA ALA A 36 9.16 30.56 1.57
C ALA A 36 9.67 31.64 2.54
N PRO A 37 9.54 31.41 3.87
CA PRO A 37 9.83 32.43 4.90
C PRO A 37 11.31 32.85 4.93
N THR A 38 12.21 32.03 4.42
CA THR A 38 13.65 32.28 4.38
C THR A 38 14.10 33.02 3.13
N ALA A 39 13.19 33.22 2.17
CA ALA A 39 13.53 33.89 0.91
C ALA A 39 13.71 35.40 1.06
N ASP A 40 14.72 35.93 0.39
CA ASP A 40 14.95 37.37 0.23
C ASP A 40 14.05 37.95 -0.86
N ASN A 41 13.87 37.17 -1.95
CA ASN A 41 13.02 37.49 -3.10
C ASN A 41 12.43 36.24 -3.72
N VAL A 42 11.23 36.36 -4.27
CA VAL A 42 10.58 35.34 -5.11
C VAL A 42 10.01 35.96 -6.35
N ASP A 43 10.36 35.42 -7.52
CA ASP A 43 9.76 35.76 -8.80
C ASP A 43 8.95 34.59 -9.35
N LEU A 44 7.81 34.86 -9.94
CA LEU A 44 7.02 33.89 -10.72
C LEU A 44 7.50 33.91 -12.17
N LEU A 45 7.85 32.73 -12.68
CA LEU A 45 8.28 32.52 -14.07
C LEU A 45 7.17 31.84 -14.86
N LEU A 46 6.70 32.42 -15.95
CA LEU A 46 5.78 31.79 -16.90
C LEU A 46 6.54 31.30 -18.14
N TYR A 47 6.22 30.07 -18.59
CA TYR A 47 6.89 29.42 -19.70
C TYR A 47 5.94 29.08 -20.84
N GLY A 48 6.46 29.13 -22.07
CA GLY A 48 5.71 28.78 -23.29
C GLY A 48 5.75 27.28 -23.63
N ASP A 49 6.48 26.45 -22.86
CA ASP A 49 6.59 25.03 -23.11
C ASP A 49 6.43 24.22 -21.78
N ASN A 50 6.24 22.89 -21.91
CA ASN A 50 5.94 21.96 -20.83
C ASN A 50 7.18 21.45 -20.07
N GLY A 51 8.36 22.00 -20.27
CA GLY A 51 9.61 21.55 -19.66
C GLY A 51 10.43 20.58 -20.52
N TYR A 52 9.95 20.15 -21.69
CA TYR A 52 10.72 19.33 -22.62
C TYR A 52 12.05 19.99 -22.99
N ASN A 53 12.02 21.30 -23.29
CA ASN A 53 13.23 22.11 -23.41
C ASN A 53 13.48 22.89 -22.10
N TYR A 54 14.01 22.24 -21.09
CA TYR A 54 14.21 22.83 -19.76
C TYR A 54 15.05 24.12 -19.78
N ASN A 55 15.94 24.27 -20.75
CA ASN A 55 16.77 25.51 -20.94
C ASN A 55 16.02 26.68 -21.61
N CYS A 56 14.75 26.49 -21.96
CA CYS A 56 13.92 27.55 -22.48
C CYS A 56 13.78 28.69 -21.48
N LYS A 57 13.90 29.95 -21.95
CA LYS A 57 13.71 31.11 -21.07
C LYS A 57 12.22 31.32 -20.78
N PRO A 58 11.87 31.85 -19.59
CA PRO A 58 10.51 32.27 -19.34
C PRO A 58 10.04 33.32 -20.33
N ILE A 59 8.78 33.21 -20.75
CA ILE A 59 8.14 34.23 -21.63
C ILE A 59 7.77 35.46 -20.82
N GLN A 60 7.58 35.31 -19.52
CA GLN A 60 7.24 36.42 -18.63
C GLN A 60 7.75 36.12 -17.21
N THR A 61 8.18 37.15 -16.50
CA THR A 61 8.63 37.11 -15.10
C THR A 61 7.90 38.19 -14.32
N TYR A 62 7.41 37.83 -13.14
CA TYR A 62 6.74 38.73 -12.23
C TYR A 62 7.38 38.66 -10.83
N ASN A 63 7.70 39.81 -10.24
CA ASN A 63 8.13 39.87 -8.87
C ASN A 63 6.92 39.66 -7.93
N MET A 64 7.04 38.74 -6.97
CA MET A 64 5.97 38.43 -5.99
C MET A 64 6.08 39.36 -4.78
N ASN A 65 4.94 39.60 -4.14
CA ASN A 65 4.88 40.42 -2.92
C ASN A 65 4.95 39.54 -1.69
N LYS A 66 5.64 40.03 -0.66
CA LYS A 66 5.62 39.38 0.66
C LYS A 66 4.20 39.43 1.24
N GLY A 67 3.69 38.27 1.63
CA GLY A 67 2.44 38.09 2.36
C GLY A 67 2.68 37.92 3.85
N ILE A 68 1.71 37.38 4.55
CA ILE A 68 1.80 37.06 5.99
C ILE A 68 2.52 35.72 6.22
N ASN A 69 3.11 35.54 7.38
CA ASN A 69 3.65 34.25 7.85
C ASN A 69 4.63 33.58 6.86
N GLY A 70 5.45 34.38 6.17
CA GLY A 70 6.47 33.88 5.25
C GLY A 70 5.95 33.49 3.87
N THR A 71 4.71 33.80 3.52
CA THR A 71 4.18 33.60 2.17
C THR A 71 4.65 34.67 1.20
N TRP A 72 4.69 34.30 -0.08
CA TRP A 72 4.88 35.18 -1.22
C TRP A 72 3.68 35.02 -2.15
N ILE A 73 3.12 36.15 -2.60
CA ILE A 73 1.83 36.19 -3.28
C ILE A 73 1.88 37.06 -4.51
N ILE A 74 1.27 36.60 -5.60
CA ILE A 74 0.94 37.41 -6.76
C ILE A 74 -0.41 37.01 -7.36
N GLU A 75 -1.19 37.95 -7.81
CA GLU A 75 -2.45 37.72 -8.54
C GLU A 75 -2.30 38.27 -9.98
N ILE A 76 -2.63 37.45 -10.96
CA ILE A 76 -2.61 37.80 -12.39
C ILE A 76 -4.04 37.71 -12.89
N ASN A 77 -4.59 38.87 -13.32
CA ASN A 77 -5.95 38.98 -13.82
C ASN A 77 -6.03 38.51 -15.28
N LYS A 78 -5.91 37.21 -15.48
CA LYS A 78 -5.93 36.55 -16.78
C LYS A 78 -6.25 35.08 -16.61
N ASP A 79 -6.95 34.48 -17.57
CA ASP A 79 -7.05 33.03 -17.70
C ASP A 79 -5.67 32.44 -18.03
N LEU A 80 -5.13 31.65 -17.12
CA LEU A 80 -3.85 30.96 -17.25
C LEU A 80 -3.98 29.46 -17.33
N ASN A 81 -5.19 28.91 -17.52
CA ASN A 81 -5.36 27.45 -17.65
C ASN A 81 -4.42 26.90 -18.75
N GLY A 82 -3.67 25.84 -18.42
CA GLY A 82 -2.66 25.24 -19.29
C GLY A 82 -1.30 25.99 -19.33
N GLN A 83 -1.15 27.11 -18.59
CA GLN A 83 0.10 27.87 -18.54
C GLN A 83 1.12 27.15 -17.63
N TYR A 84 2.32 26.89 -18.14
CA TYR A 84 3.43 26.35 -17.33
C TYR A 84 4.15 27.45 -16.56
N TYR A 85 4.59 27.11 -15.33
CA TYR A 85 5.24 28.07 -14.44
C TYR A 85 6.21 27.40 -13.48
N ASN A 86 7.16 28.17 -12.93
CA ASN A 86 7.99 27.88 -11.78
C ASN A 86 8.19 29.12 -10.93
N TYR A 87 8.77 28.96 -9.75
CA TYR A 87 9.24 30.07 -8.92
C TYR A 87 10.75 30.19 -9.03
N LEU A 88 11.26 31.43 -8.94
CA LEU A 88 12.68 31.72 -8.78
C LEU A 88 12.88 32.24 -7.35
N VAL A 89 13.42 31.42 -6.48
CA VAL A 89 13.57 31.71 -5.05
C VAL A 89 15.01 32.13 -4.77
N THR A 90 15.22 33.33 -4.24
CA THR A 90 16.53 33.84 -3.85
C THR A 90 16.69 33.78 -2.33
N ILE A 91 17.74 33.11 -1.85
CA ILE A 91 18.06 32.96 -0.42
C ILE A 91 19.55 33.18 -0.22
N ASP A 92 19.93 34.16 0.58
CA ASP A 92 21.34 34.56 0.85
C ASP A 92 22.14 34.72 -0.45
N GLY A 93 21.51 35.30 -1.47
CA GLY A 93 22.12 35.55 -2.78
C GLY A 93 22.20 34.32 -3.70
N LYS A 94 21.84 33.12 -3.24
CA LYS A 94 21.68 31.91 -4.05
C LYS A 94 20.30 31.90 -4.71
N VAL A 95 20.25 31.65 -5.99
CA VAL A 95 19.01 31.60 -6.78
C VAL A 95 18.69 30.16 -7.15
N ASN A 96 17.47 29.68 -6.80
CA ASN A 96 16.97 28.35 -7.11
C ASN A 96 15.71 28.48 -7.95
N GLU A 97 15.63 27.75 -9.06
CA GLU A 97 14.36 27.52 -9.76
C GLU A 97 13.63 26.35 -9.09
N VAL A 98 12.35 26.57 -8.76
CA VAL A 98 11.55 25.67 -7.90
C VAL A 98 10.22 25.39 -8.56
N VAL A 99 9.90 24.11 -8.74
CA VAL A 99 8.53 23.69 -9.04
C VAL A 99 7.67 23.95 -7.81
N ASP A 100 6.44 24.39 -8.02
CA ASP A 100 5.52 24.62 -6.89
C ASP A 100 5.31 23.34 -6.08
N PRO A 101 5.64 23.31 -4.78
CA PRO A 101 5.37 22.15 -3.94
C PRO A 101 3.89 21.72 -3.93
N TYR A 102 2.98 22.66 -4.14
CA TYR A 102 1.54 22.42 -4.21
C TYR A 102 1.01 22.31 -5.66
N ALA A 103 1.88 22.13 -6.66
CA ALA A 103 1.45 21.89 -8.03
C ALA A 103 0.50 20.70 -8.13
N LYS A 104 -0.63 20.90 -8.82
CA LYS A 104 -1.65 19.85 -9.07
C LYS A 104 -1.54 19.27 -10.48
N ALA A 105 -0.77 19.92 -11.33
CA ALA A 105 -0.40 19.46 -12.65
C ALA A 105 1.03 19.90 -12.95
N VAL A 106 1.75 19.07 -13.69
CA VAL A 106 3.12 19.35 -14.13
C VAL A 106 3.30 19.00 -15.60
N GLY A 107 4.32 19.56 -16.20
CA GLY A 107 4.78 19.17 -17.52
C GLY A 107 5.63 17.89 -17.47
N VAL A 108 6.20 17.54 -18.63
CA VAL A 108 7.00 16.33 -18.79
C VAL A 108 8.18 16.28 -17.80
N ASN A 109 8.42 15.09 -17.25
CA ASN A 109 9.43 14.84 -16.21
C ASN A 109 9.26 15.71 -14.95
N GLY A 110 8.07 16.20 -14.63
CA GLY A 110 7.79 16.96 -13.42
C GLY A 110 8.52 18.32 -13.31
N LYS A 111 9.12 18.86 -14.38
CA LYS A 111 10.06 19.99 -14.30
C LYS A 111 9.41 21.37 -14.24
N ARG A 112 8.13 21.47 -14.55
CA ARG A 112 7.36 22.74 -14.49
C ARG A 112 5.97 22.49 -13.98
N GLY A 113 5.52 23.28 -13.03
CA GLY A 113 4.11 23.33 -12.63
C GLY A 113 3.24 23.79 -13.79
N MET A 114 1.98 23.38 -13.82
CA MET A 114 0.99 23.84 -14.78
C MET A 114 -0.25 24.35 -14.04
N VAL A 115 -0.72 25.54 -14.40
CA VAL A 115 -2.02 26.04 -13.94
C VAL A 115 -3.11 25.20 -14.58
N ILE A 116 -4.01 24.63 -13.79
CA ILE A 116 -5.02 23.70 -14.26
C ILE A 116 -6.40 24.01 -13.67
N ASP A 117 -7.41 24.02 -14.53
CA ASP A 117 -8.82 23.90 -14.16
C ASP A 117 -9.13 22.41 -14.02
N LEU A 118 -9.13 21.90 -12.78
CA LEU A 118 -9.33 20.47 -12.50
C LEU A 118 -10.68 19.94 -12.98
N ASP A 119 -11.71 20.77 -13.03
CA ASP A 119 -13.04 20.38 -13.54
C ASP A 119 -12.98 19.94 -15.00
N THR A 120 -12.05 20.51 -15.80
CA THR A 120 -11.84 20.13 -17.19
C THR A 120 -11.20 18.76 -17.38
N THR A 121 -10.68 18.18 -16.30
CA THR A 121 -10.05 16.85 -16.30
C THR A 121 -11.00 15.73 -15.87
N ASN A 122 -12.23 16.07 -15.45
CA ASN A 122 -13.22 15.09 -15.02
C ASN A 122 -13.70 14.27 -16.23
N PRO A 123 -13.65 12.92 -16.15
CA PRO A 123 -14.26 12.07 -17.16
C PRO A 123 -15.78 12.17 -17.10
N GLU A 124 -16.45 11.82 -18.19
CA GLU A 124 -17.91 11.81 -18.26
C GLU A 124 -18.52 11.03 -17.07
N GLY A 125 -19.48 11.65 -16.35
CA GLY A 125 -20.14 11.08 -15.17
C GLY A 125 -19.19 10.90 -13.97
N TRP A 126 -18.19 11.75 -13.79
CA TRP A 126 -17.32 11.74 -12.63
C TRP A 126 -18.06 12.12 -11.34
N GLU A 127 -18.98 13.06 -11.43
CA GLU A 127 -19.82 13.52 -10.30
C GLU A 127 -20.77 12.43 -9.76
N GLU A 128 -21.10 11.43 -10.58
CA GLU A 128 -21.92 10.28 -10.20
C GLU A 128 -21.11 9.07 -9.76
N ASP A 129 -19.77 9.17 -9.74
CA ASP A 129 -18.92 8.09 -9.29
C ASP A 129 -19.23 7.67 -7.86
N LYS A 130 -19.35 6.35 -7.65
CA LYS A 130 -19.71 5.76 -6.36
C LYS A 130 -18.72 4.69 -5.97
N LYS A 131 -18.10 4.93 -4.84
CA LYS A 131 -17.24 3.93 -4.19
C LYS A 131 -18.02 2.67 -3.85
N PRO A 132 -17.47 1.47 -4.03
CA PRO A 132 -18.06 0.24 -3.51
C PRO A 132 -18.26 0.31 -1.99
N GLU A 133 -19.35 -0.26 -1.48
CA GLU A 133 -19.64 -0.26 -0.04
C GLU A 133 -18.57 -1.02 0.76
N LEU A 134 -18.13 -0.46 1.88
CA LEU A 134 -17.28 -1.10 2.88
C LEU A 134 -17.91 -0.87 4.27
N LYS A 135 -18.23 -1.94 4.99
CA LYS A 135 -18.89 -1.84 6.32
C LYS A 135 -17.88 -1.76 7.46
N SER A 136 -16.74 -2.41 7.30
CA SER A 136 -15.68 -2.45 8.29
C SER A 136 -14.32 -2.54 7.59
N PRO A 137 -13.23 -1.97 8.14
CA PRO A 137 -11.89 -2.17 7.59
C PRO A 137 -11.49 -3.66 7.50
N THR A 138 -11.96 -4.51 8.41
CA THR A 138 -11.70 -5.96 8.39
C THR A 138 -12.42 -6.70 7.26
N ASP A 139 -13.37 -6.06 6.57
CA ASP A 139 -13.97 -6.59 5.34
C ASP A 139 -13.03 -6.46 4.13
N SER A 140 -11.93 -5.72 4.27
CA SER A 140 -10.97 -5.49 3.19
C SER A 140 -10.16 -6.75 2.90
N ILE A 141 -10.08 -7.07 1.61
CA ILE A 141 -9.17 -8.06 1.04
C ILE A 141 -8.43 -7.33 -0.08
N ILE A 142 -7.17 -6.99 0.19
CA ILE A 142 -6.38 -6.07 -0.63
C ILE A 142 -5.51 -6.88 -1.61
N TYR A 143 -5.44 -6.43 -2.85
CA TYR A 143 -4.55 -6.96 -3.89
C TYR A 143 -3.52 -5.89 -4.24
N GLU A 144 -2.27 -6.08 -3.83
CA GLU A 144 -1.18 -5.15 -4.13
C GLU A 144 -0.65 -5.37 -5.54
N ALA A 145 -0.56 -4.29 -6.31
CA ALA A 145 -0.14 -4.39 -7.70
C ALA A 145 0.55 -3.12 -8.20
N HIS A 146 1.42 -3.27 -9.19
CA HIS A 146 2.04 -2.18 -9.93
C HIS A 146 1.29 -1.96 -11.25
N VAL A 147 1.02 -0.71 -11.62
CA VAL A 147 0.25 -0.36 -12.83
C VAL A 147 0.83 -1.01 -14.08
N ARG A 148 2.17 -0.94 -14.23
CA ARG A 148 2.85 -1.49 -15.40
C ARG A 148 2.88 -3.03 -15.37
N ASP A 149 3.22 -3.64 -14.24
CA ASP A 149 3.34 -5.10 -14.11
C ASP A 149 2.06 -5.85 -14.48
N LEU A 150 0.91 -5.29 -14.10
CA LEU A 150 -0.39 -5.88 -14.36
C LEU A 150 -0.74 -5.99 -15.84
N THR A 151 -0.26 -5.05 -16.65
CA THR A 151 -0.82 -4.82 -17.98
C THR A 151 0.18 -5.00 -19.11
N ILE A 152 1.49 -4.92 -18.82
CA ILE A 152 2.55 -4.88 -19.85
C ILE A 152 2.75 -6.21 -20.59
N ASP A 153 2.43 -7.35 -19.93
CA ASP A 153 2.59 -8.68 -20.53
C ASP A 153 1.69 -8.85 -21.76
N GLU A 154 2.20 -9.53 -22.78
CA GLU A 154 1.48 -9.83 -24.02
C GLU A 154 0.23 -10.69 -23.79
N THR A 155 0.23 -11.50 -22.72
CA THR A 155 -0.91 -12.35 -22.33
C THR A 155 -1.95 -11.61 -21.48
N SER A 156 -1.73 -10.33 -21.14
CA SER A 156 -2.69 -9.52 -20.37
C SER A 156 -4.03 -9.30 -21.10
N GLY A 157 -4.03 -9.34 -22.44
CA GLY A 157 -5.20 -9.04 -23.26
C GLY A 157 -5.56 -7.55 -23.32
N ILE A 158 -4.70 -6.69 -22.78
CA ILE A 158 -4.83 -5.23 -22.83
C ILE A 158 -4.37 -4.73 -24.20
N LYS A 159 -5.05 -3.70 -24.73
CA LYS A 159 -4.62 -3.05 -25.97
C LYS A 159 -3.21 -2.51 -25.87
N GLU A 160 -2.45 -2.64 -26.94
CA GLU A 160 -1.02 -2.29 -26.96
C GLU A 160 -0.74 -0.84 -26.49
N GLU A 161 -1.57 0.10 -26.93
CA GLU A 161 -1.48 1.52 -26.57
C GLU A 161 -1.76 1.83 -25.09
N PHE A 162 -2.38 0.88 -24.34
CA PHE A 162 -2.73 1.03 -22.94
C PHE A 162 -1.88 0.14 -21.99
N LYS A 163 -1.01 -0.68 -22.54
CA LYS A 163 -0.09 -1.50 -21.74
C LYS A 163 0.85 -0.63 -20.92
N GLY A 164 1.00 -0.94 -19.65
CA GLY A 164 1.81 -0.17 -18.70
C GLY A 164 1.25 1.20 -18.33
N LYS A 165 -0.03 1.47 -18.64
CA LYS A 165 -0.67 2.78 -18.45
C LYS A 165 -1.91 2.70 -17.55
N PHE A 166 -2.33 3.83 -16.97
CA PHE A 166 -3.60 3.93 -16.23
C PHE A 166 -4.78 3.42 -17.05
N LYS A 167 -4.80 3.70 -18.34
CA LYS A 167 -5.84 3.26 -19.27
C LYS A 167 -5.94 1.74 -19.38
N GLY A 168 -4.88 0.99 -19.13
CA GLY A 168 -4.91 -0.47 -19.10
C GLY A 168 -5.83 -1.02 -18.00
N LEU A 169 -5.99 -0.30 -16.89
CA LEU A 169 -6.90 -0.67 -15.81
C LEU A 169 -8.35 -0.25 -16.05
N THR A 170 -8.64 0.48 -17.12
CA THR A 170 -10.03 0.77 -17.54
C THR A 170 -10.65 -0.37 -18.35
N GLU A 171 -9.86 -1.34 -18.86
CA GLU A 171 -10.33 -2.47 -19.67
C GLU A 171 -10.83 -3.62 -18.77
N SER A 172 -12.01 -3.46 -18.19
CA SER A 172 -12.59 -4.35 -17.17
C SER A 172 -12.98 -5.76 -17.64
N ASN A 173 -12.89 -6.08 -18.93
CA ASN A 173 -13.27 -7.35 -19.53
C ASN A 173 -12.08 -8.09 -20.17
N SER A 174 -10.85 -7.75 -19.81
CA SER A 174 -9.62 -8.35 -20.35
C SER A 174 -9.54 -9.87 -20.05
N CYS A 175 -9.02 -10.61 -21.03
CA CYS A 175 -8.77 -12.05 -20.95
C CYS A 175 -7.47 -12.39 -21.68
N ILE A 176 -6.85 -13.52 -21.36
CA ILE A 176 -5.75 -14.07 -22.15
C ILE A 176 -6.21 -14.20 -23.60
N PRO A 177 -5.47 -13.65 -24.59
CA PRO A 177 -5.87 -13.66 -26.00
C PRO A 177 -6.29 -15.05 -26.50
N GLY A 178 -7.47 -15.11 -27.15
CA GLY A 178 -8.02 -16.36 -27.68
C GLY A 178 -8.68 -17.28 -26.65
N THR A 179 -8.81 -16.84 -25.39
CA THR A 179 -9.43 -17.61 -24.30
C THR A 179 -10.50 -16.80 -23.55
N ASN A 180 -11.19 -17.46 -22.60
CA ASN A 180 -12.09 -16.80 -21.64
C ASN A 180 -11.44 -16.63 -20.25
N ILE A 181 -10.13 -16.80 -20.14
CA ILE A 181 -9.40 -16.71 -18.86
C ILE A 181 -9.16 -15.25 -18.55
N LYS A 182 -9.79 -14.77 -17.49
CA LYS A 182 -9.82 -13.38 -17.07
C LYS A 182 -8.44 -12.90 -16.58
N THR A 183 -8.08 -11.69 -16.93
CA THR A 183 -6.81 -11.02 -16.58
C THR A 183 -7.07 -9.64 -15.96
N VAL A 184 -6.07 -9.02 -15.42
CA VAL A 184 -6.05 -7.64 -14.91
C VAL A 184 -7.27 -7.34 -14.03
N VAL A 185 -8.04 -6.28 -14.29
CA VAL A 185 -9.21 -5.88 -13.50
C VAL A 185 -10.29 -6.98 -13.50
N ASN A 186 -10.48 -7.66 -14.63
CA ASN A 186 -11.43 -8.78 -14.72
C ASN A 186 -11.03 -9.96 -13.80
N HIS A 187 -9.74 -10.22 -13.65
CA HIS A 187 -9.22 -11.21 -12.70
C HIS A 187 -9.46 -10.78 -11.25
N ILE A 188 -9.07 -9.55 -10.87
CA ILE A 188 -9.21 -9.02 -9.51
C ILE A 188 -10.68 -9.10 -9.05
N LYS A 189 -11.61 -8.68 -9.92
CA LYS A 189 -13.05 -8.78 -9.70
C LYS A 189 -13.51 -10.24 -9.55
N ASP A 190 -13.05 -11.14 -10.43
CA ASP A 190 -13.44 -12.56 -10.43
C ASP A 190 -12.94 -13.29 -9.17
N MET A 191 -11.75 -12.95 -8.69
CA MET A 191 -11.21 -13.46 -7.43
C MET A 191 -11.99 -12.97 -6.21
N GLY A 192 -12.61 -11.81 -6.30
CA GLY A 192 -13.41 -11.24 -5.23
C GLY A 192 -12.64 -10.31 -4.30
N PHE A 193 -11.48 -9.81 -4.70
CA PHE A 193 -10.77 -8.76 -3.98
C PHE A 193 -11.63 -7.50 -3.86
N THR A 194 -11.52 -6.81 -2.75
CA THR A 194 -12.31 -5.61 -2.45
C THR A 194 -11.57 -4.32 -2.78
N HIS A 195 -10.24 -4.37 -2.70
CA HIS A 195 -9.36 -3.24 -2.95
C HIS A 195 -8.21 -3.65 -3.87
N ILE A 196 -7.78 -2.71 -4.71
CA ILE A 196 -6.48 -2.73 -5.34
C ILE A 196 -5.59 -1.70 -4.63
N HIS A 197 -4.44 -2.13 -4.15
CA HIS A 197 -3.38 -1.25 -3.68
C HIS A 197 -2.38 -1.06 -4.82
N LEU A 198 -2.33 0.14 -5.37
CA LEU A 198 -1.39 0.50 -6.43
C LEU A 198 -0.08 1.00 -5.82
N LEU A 199 1.05 0.42 -6.21
CA LEU A 199 2.37 0.95 -5.93
C LEU A 199 2.42 2.42 -6.36
N PRO A 200 3.42 3.22 -5.91
CA PRO A 200 3.42 4.65 -6.13
C PRO A 200 3.00 5.05 -7.54
N SER A 201 1.98 5.88 -7.61
CA SER A 201 1.35 6.32 -8.86
C SER A 201 1.24 7.85 -8.96
N PHE A 202 1.89 8.57 -8.03
CA PHE A 202 2.21 10.00 -8.14
C PHE A 202 3.52 10.18 -8.93
N ASP A 203 3.83 11.43 -9.32
CA ASP A 203 5.00 11.80 -10.13
C ASP A 203 6.32 11.50 -9.40
N TYR A 204 7.15 10.64 -10.00
CA TYR A 204 8.43 10.18 -9.47
C TYR A 204 9.58 10.34 -10.48
N GLY A 205 10.82 10.40 -10.00
CA GLY A 205 11.96 10.91 -10.77
C GLY A 205 12.74 9.89 -11.61
N SER A 206 12.61 8.57 -11.37
CA SER A 206 13.50 7.56 -11.96
C SER A 206 13.14 7.13 -13.38
N VAL A 207 12.02 7.56 -13.95
CA VAL A 207 11.64 7.27 -15.34
C VAL A 207 11.67 8.54 -16.15
N ASP A 208 12.44 8.55 -17.24
CA ASP A 208 12.45 9.67 -18.20
C ASP A 208 11.24 9.57 -19.13
N GLU A 209 10.23 10.39 -18.86
CA GLU A 209 8.97 10.44 -19.63
C GLU A 209 9.18 10.81 -21.11
N THR A 210 10.34 11.36 -21.48
CA THR A 210 10.67 11.69 -22.87
C THR A 210 11.18 10.51 -23.67
N LYS A 211 11.42 9.36 -23.01
CA LYS A 211 12.03 8.14 -23.58
C LYS A 211 11.21 6.88 -23.27
N LEU A 212 9.88 7.00 -23.28
CA LEU A 212 9.00 5.87 -22.95
C LEU A 212 9.02 4.73 -23.99
N ASP A 213 9.66 4.90 -25.11
CA ASP A 213 9.98 3.90 -26.12
C ASP A 213 11.26 3.09 -25.79
N GLU A 214 12.06 3.57 -24.83
CA GLU A 214 13.21 2.84 -24.28
C GLU A 214 12.80 2.00 -23.06
N PRO A 215 13.44 0.84 -22.81
CA PRO A 215 13.16 0.04 -21.63
C PRO A 215 13.49 0.79 -20.34
N GLN A 216 12.48 1.12 -19.56
CA GLN A 216 12.60 1.78 -18.27
C GLN A 216 11.59 1.18 -17.30
N PHE A 217 12.00 0.99 -16.06
CA PHE A 217 11.16 0.48 -14.99
C PHE A 217 11.60 1.03 -13.64
N ASN A 218 10.66 1.40 -12.82
CA ASN A 218 10.86 1.66 -11.39
C ASN A 218 9.55 1.39 -10.64
N TRP A 219 9.64 0.98 -9.36
CA TRP A 219 8.45 0.87 -8.51
C TRP A 219 7.83 2.22 -8.16
N GLY A 220 8.60 3.32 -8.24
CA GLY A 220 8.11 4.67 -7.99
C GLY A 220 8.33 5.21 -6.58
N TYR A 221 9.17 4.57 -5.74
CA TYR A 221 9.50 5.06 -4.39
C TYR A 221 10.55 6.16 -4.38
N ASP A 222 10.51 7.05 -5.35
CA ASP A 222 11.42 8.20 -5.53
C ASP A 222 10.62 9.47 -5.88
N PRO A 223 9.81 9.98 -4.92
CA PRO A 223 8.81 11.03 -5.15
C PRO A 223 9.43 12.36 -5.56
N GLU A 224 8.87 13.00 -6.61
CA GLU A 224 9.24 14.34 -7.08
C GLU A 224 8.11 15.34 -6.86
N ASN A 225 6.89 15.07 -7.35
CA ASN A 225 5.72 15.93 -7.17
C ASN A 225 4.54 15.15 -6.56
N TYR A 226 4.33 15.27 -5.26
CA TYR A 226 3.41 14.45 -4.48
C TYR A 226 1.91 14.59 -4.84
N ASN A 227 1.51 15.70 -5.49
CA ASN A 227 0.10 15.98 -5.77
C ASN A 227 -0.28 15.80 -7.25
N VAL A 228 0.56 15.10 -8.01
CA VAL A 228 0.40 14.91 -9.45
C VAL A 228 0.50 13.44 -9.79
N PRO A 229 -0.40 12.86 -10.63
CA PRO A 229 -0.25 11.49 -11.10
C PRO A 229 1.00 11.29 -11.96
N GLU A 230 1.57 10.09 -11.93
CA GLU A 230 2.76 9.72 -12.70
C GLU A 230 2.55 9.82 -14.20
N GLY A 231 3.47 10.51 -14.89
CA GLY A 231 3.36 10.77 -16.31
C GLY A 231 3.72 9.58 -17.19
N SER A 232 4.63 8.72 -16.75
CA SER A 232 4.98 7.51 -17.50
C SER A 232 3.80 6.52 -17.61
N TYR A 233 2.81 6.63 -16.72
CA TYR A 233 1.58 5.84 -16.77
C TYR A 233 0.47 6.50 -17.60
N SER A 234 0.68 7.72 -18.13
CA SER A 234 -0.27 8.34 -19.05
C SER A 234 0.02 8.00 -20.51
N THR A 235 -0.98 8.13 -21.36
CA THR A 235 -0.80 7.94 -22.82
C THR A 235 -0.06 9.10 -23.48
N ASN A 236 0.00 10.25 -22.80
CA ASN A 236 0.74 11.42 -23.29
C ASN A 236 1.33 12.24 -22.12
N PRO A 237 2.58 11.99 -21.73
CA PRO A 237 3.22 12.69 -20.61
C PRO A 237 3.52 14.17 -20.90
N TYR A 238 3.50 14.59 -22.17
CA TYR A 238 3.77 15.98 -22.56
C TYR A 238 2.61 16.93 -22.23
N LEU A 239 1.42 16.41 -21.95
CA LEU A 239 0.23 17.19 -21.60
C LEU A 239 -0.16 16.89 -20.15
N GLY A 240 0.02 17.85 -19.26
CA GLY A 240 -0.18 17.68 -17.82
C GLY A 240 -1.61 17.31 -17.39
N ASP A 241 -2.63 17.65 -18.19
CA ASP A 241 -4.04 17.29 -17.95
C ASP A 241 -4.36 15.83 -18.28
N VAL A 242 -3.61 15.21 -19.20
CA VAL A 242 -3.87 13.83 -19.66
C VAL A 242 -3.67 12.84 -18.50
N ARG A 243 -2.55 12.93 -17.75
CA ARG A 243 -2.27 12.05 -16.62
C ARG A 243 -3.34 12.14 -15.53
N ILE A 244 -3.89 13.35 -15.30
CA ILE A 244 -4.95 13.58 -14.32
C ILE A 244 -6.25 12.91 -14.76
N ARG A 245 -6.67 13.14 -16.00
CA ARG A 245 -7.89 12.56 -16.57
C ARG A 245 -7.84 11.03 -16.57
N GLU A 246 -6.73 10.46 -17.04
CA GLU A 246 -6.57 9.00 -17.11
C GLU A 246 -6.52 8.33 -15.75
N PHE A 247 -5.95 8.96 -14.72
CA PHE A 247 -6.02 8.48 -13.35
C PHE A 247 -7.47 8.47 -12.84
N LYS A 248 -8.25 9.54 -13.06
CA LYS A 248 -9.67 9.60 -12.71
C LYS A 248 -10.48 8.53 -13.47
N GLU A 249 -10.22 8.32 -14.77
CA GLU A 249 -10.86 7.27 -15.55
C GLU A 249 -10.57 5.88 -14.99
N MET A 250 -9.33 5.62 -14.57
CA MET A 250 -8.93 4.37 -13.91
C MET A 250 -9.70 4.15 -12.61
N VAL A 251 -9.72 5.13 -11.69
CA VAL A 251 -10.44 5.03 -10.43
C VAL A 251 -11.92 4.74 -10.67
N LYS A 252 -12.58 5.50 -11.56
CA LYS A 252 -13.97 5.28 -11.91
C LYS A 252 -14.25 3.88 -12.46
N ALA A 253 -13.39 3.37 -13.34
CA ALA A 253 -13.53 2.03 -13.91
C ALA A 253 -13.37 0.92 -12.86
N LEU A 254 -12.47 1.12 -11.89
CA LEU A 254 -12.28 0.22 -10.77
C LEU A 254 -13.51 0.23 -9.84
N HIS A 255 -14.06 1.39 -9.50
CA HIS A 255 -15.31 1.52 -8.74
C HIS A 255 -16.48 0.82 -9.43
N GLN A 256 -16.66 1.02 -10.72
CA GLN A 256 -17.68 0.32 -11.53
C GLN A 256 -17.47 -1.19 -11.56
N SER A 257 -16.24 -1.64 -11.37
CA SER A 257 -15.91 -3.07 -11.25
C SER A 257 -16.11 -3.62 -9.85
N GLY A 258 -16.50 -2.78 -8.87
CA GLY A 258 -16.69 -3.15 -7.47
C GLY A 258 -15.38 -3.22 -6.66
N ILE A 259 -14.34 -2.52 -7.11
CA ILE A 259 -13.01 -2.50 -6.52
C ILE A 259 -12.70 -1.09 -6.04
N ARG A 260 -12.30 -0.94 -4.77
CA ARG A 260 -11.79 0.29 -4.18
C ARG A 260 -10.30 0.47 -4.51
N VAL A 261 -9.83 1.72 -4.48
CA VAL A 261 -8.44 2.08 -4.82
C VAL A 261 -7.68 2.55 -3.59
N VAL A 262 -6.57 1.89 -3.30
CA VAL A 262 -5.60 2.32 -2.29
C VAL A 262 -4.38 2.86 -3.00
N MET A 263 -3.95 4.05 -2.61
CA MET A 263 -2.74 4.68 -3.13
C MET A 263 -1.59 4.50 -2.15
N ASP A 264 -0.45 4.05 -2.67
CA ASP A 264 0.81 4.05 -1.94
C ASP A 264 1.40 5.46 -1.90
N VAL A 265 1.69 5.98 -0.71
CA VAL A 265 2.19 7.33 -0.52
C VAL A 265 3.53 7.33 0.21
N VAL A 266 4.49 8.07 -0.34
CA VAL A 266 5.90 8.07 0.09
C VAL A 266 6.27 9.46 0.62
N TYR A 267 5.70 9.86 1.77
CA TYR A 267 6.02 11.14 2.37
C TYR A 267 7.29 11.10 3.24
N ASN A 268 7.83 9.93 3.49
CA ASN A 268 8.96 9.73 4.39
C ASN A 268 10.29 10.26 3.86
N HIS A 269 10.45 10.43 2.56
CA HIS A 269 11.63 11.03 1.91
C HIS A 269 11.25 11.70 0.59
N THR A 270 12.16 12.44 -0.01
CA THR A 270 12.09 12.94 -1.39
C THR A 270 13.11 12.21 -2.25
N PHE A 271 12.90 12.14 -3.56
CA PHE A 271 13.80 11.50 -4.52
C PHE A 271 15.27 11.88 -4.26
N ASN A 272 15.54 13.15 -3.96
CA ASN A 272 16.86 13.61 -3.54
C ASN A 272 16.72 14.96 -2.81
N LEU A 273 17.85 15.49 -2.29
CA LEU A 273 17.89 16.78 -1.61
C LEU A 273 17.78 17.99 -2.54
N ASP A 274 17.77 17.80 -3.85
CA ASP A 274 17.50 18.87 -4.85
C ASP A 274 15.98 19.04 -5.12
N SER A 275 15.16 18.65 -4.16
CA SER A 275 13.69 18.69 -4.22
C SER A 275 13.14 20.13 -4.23
N CYS A 276 11.91 20.28 -4.70
CA CYS A 276 11.17 21.55 -4.65
C CYS A 276 11.03 22.06 -3.20
N LEU A 277 10.83 21.18 -2.24
CA LEU A 277 10.73 21.49 -0.80
C LEU A 277 12.03 22.12 -0.27
N ASN A 278 13.17 21.48 -0.55
CA ASN A 278 14.47 21.94 -0.05
C ASN A 278 14.97 23.19 -0.78
N LYS A 279 14.59 23.37 -2.06
CA LYS A 279 14.88 24.58 -2.82
C LYS A 279 14.07 25.78 -2.35
N ALA A 280 12.81 25.56 -1.94
CA ALA A 280 11.92 26.62 -1.44
C ALA A 280 12.31 27.07 -0.02
N VAL A 281 12.53 26.11 0.90
CA VAL A 281 12.91 26.39 2.29
C VAL A 281 13.97 25.38 2.74
N PRO A 282 15.25 25.68 2.53
CA PRO A 282 16.35 24.77 2.79
C PRO A 282 16.32 24.19 4.22
N LYS A 283 16.44 22.88 4.33
CA LYS A 283 16.46 22.09 5.58
C LYS A 283 15.15 22.02 6.38
N TYR A 284 14.19 22.91 6.17
CA TYR A 284 12.98 22.95 6.98
C TYR A 284 12.18 21.65 6.95
N TYR A 285 11.99 21.09 5.79
CA TYR A 285 11.15 19.91 5.58
C TYR A 285 11.82 18.58 5.92
N TYR A 286 13.09 18.63 6.38
CA TYR A 286 13.91 17.44 6.64
C TYR A 286 14.41 17.42 8.06
N ARG A 287 14.50 16.24 8.66
CA ARG A 287 15.17 16.08 9.94
C ARG A 287 16.67 16.18 9.77
N GLN A 288 17.32 16.69 10.78
CA GLN A 288 18.77 16.78 10.90
C GLN A 288 19.22 16.15 12.21
N ASP A 289 20.45 15.65 12.21
CA ASP A 289 21.17 15.25 13.41
C ASP A 289 21.60 16.48 14.27
N GLU A 290 22.28 16.23 15.38
CA GLU A 290 22.75 17.28 16.30
C GLU A 290 23.81 18.20 15.66
N GLU A 291 24.53 17.70 14.63
CA GLU A 291 25.52 18.44 13.85
C GLU A 291 24.90 19.23 12.69
N GLY A 292 23.60 19.09 12.44
CA GLY A 292 22.85 19.75 11.36
C GLY A 292 23.00 19.11 9.99
N ASN A 293 23.46 17.87 9.92
CA ASN A 293 23.43 17.07 8.70
C ASN A 293 22.03 16.49 8.48
N TYR A 294 21.67 16.22 7.22
CA TYR A 294 20.41 15.54 6.92
C TYR A 294 20.43 14.12 7.47
N SER A 295 19.39 13.75 8.18
CA SER A 295 19.15 12.39 8.65
C SER A 295 18.62 11.49 7.53
N ASP A 296 18.81 10.16 7.64
CA ASP A 296 18.44 9.19 6.62
C ASP A 296 17.81 7.91 7.23
N ALA A 297 16.69 8.08 7.91
CA ALA A 297 15.93 6.94 8.40
C ALA A 297 15.20 6.17 7.29
N SER A 298 15.10 6.71 6.09
CA SER A 298 14.52 6.04 4.93
C SER A 298 15.49 5.05 4.28
N ALA A 299 16.80 5.21 4.49
CA ALA A 299 17.87 4.56 3.72
C ALA A 299 17.87 4.95 2.22
N CYS A 300 17.21 6.09 1.87
CA CYS A 300 17.11 6.66 0.52
C CYS A 300 17.84 8.01 0.39
N GLY A 301 18.71 8.35 1.36
CA GLY A 301 19.55 9.55 1.35
C GLY A 301 18.97 10.77 2.10
N ASN A 302 17.74 10.70 2.59
CA ASN A 302 17.11 11.74 3.40
C ASN A 302 15.87 11.22 4.13
N GLU A 303 15.41 11.96 5.15
CA GLU A 303 14.11 11.77 5.75
C GLU A 303 13.39 13.11 5.96
N THR A 304 12.08 13.10 5.82
CA THR A 304 11.23 14.27 6.05
C THR A 304 10.85 14.45 7.51
N ALA A 305 10.49 15.66 7.89
CA ALA A 305 10.15 16.04 9.25
C ALA A 305 8.63 16.26 9.43
N SER A 306 7.86 15.18 9.56
CA SER A 306 6.40 15.24 9.73
C SER A 306 5.96 15.95 11.01
N ASP A 307 6.83 16.02 12.00
CA ASP A 307 6.64 16.75 13.25
C ASP A 307 6.75 18.27 13.10
N ARG A 308 7.20 18.80 11.95
CA ARG A 308 7.18 20.23 11.65
C ARG A 308 5.84 20.65 11.05
N TYR A 309 5.32 21.79 11.52
CA TYR A 309 3.99 22.27 11.21
C TYR A 309 3.66 22.29 9.72
N MET A 310 4.50 22.94 8.90
CA MET A 310 4.19 23.09 7.47
C MET A 310 4.39 21.80 6.67
N PHE A 311 5.21 20.84 7.13
CA PHE A 311 5.26 19.54 6.48
C PHE A 311 4.11 18.62 6.89
N ARG A 312 3.75 18.62 8.18
CA ARG A 312 2.52 17.97 8.67
C ARG A 312 1.30 18.45 7.88
N ARG A 313 1.16 19.76 7.76
CA ARG A 313 0.11 20.37 6.96
C ARG A 313 0.15 19.91 5.51
N TYR A 314 1.34 19.91 4.89
CA TYR A 314 1.54 19.45 3.51
C TYR A 314 1.04 18.01 3.32
N MET A 315 1.39 17.09 4.23
CA MET A 315 0.92 15.70 4.20
C MET A 315 -0.61 15.62 4.30
N ILE A 316 -1.21 16.36 5.22
CA ILE A 316 -2.67 16.39 5.42
C ILE A 316 -3.35 16.94 4.14
N ASP A 317 -2.90 18.08 3.64
CA ASP A 317 -3.46 18.72 2.43
C ASP A 317 -3.37 17.79 1.21
N SER A 318 -2.25 17.10 1.04
CA SER A 318 -2.01 16.16 -0.04
C SER A 318 -2.94 14.95 0.04
N VAL A 319 -3.04 14.29 1.19
CA VAL A 319 -3.92 13.13 1.38
C VAL A 319 -5.40 13.50 1.18
N VAL A 320 -5.81 14.64 1.74
CA VAL A 320 -7.18 15.20 1.56
C VAL A 320 -7.46 15.49 0.09
N TYR A 321 -6.48 16.04 -0.63
CA TYR A 321 -6.60 16.31 -2.07
C TYR A 321 -6.81 15.02 -2.87
N TRP A 322 -6.00 13.99 -2.66
CA TRP A 322 -6.17 12.70 -3.33
C TRP A 322 -7.52 12.04 -3.02
N ALA A 323 -7.96 12.12 -1.76
CA ALA A 323 -9.26 11.56 -1.36
C ALA A 323 -10.46 12.28 -2.00
N LYS A 324 -10.39 13.62 -2.14
CA LYS A 324 -11.49 14.44 -2.67
C LYS A 324 -11.49 14.52 -4.19
N GLU A 325 -10.32 14.79 -4.78
CA GLU A 325 -10.20 15.06 -6.21
C GLU A 325 -10.19 13.79 -7.06
N TYR A 326 -9.56 12.73 -6.54
CA TYR A 326 -9.41 11.46 -7.26
C TYR A 326 -10.26 10.32 -6.69
N HIS A 327 -11.08 10.58 -5.68
CA HIS A 327 -11.93 9.60 -5.02
C HIS A 327 -11.17 8.35 -4.49
N VAL A 328 -9.91 8.53 -4.08
CA VAL A 328 -9.08 7.45 -3.52
C VAL A 328 -9.70 6.91 -2.22
N ASP A 329 -9.74 5.58 -2.07
CA ASP A 329 -10.44 4.88 -0.98
C ASP A 329 -9.55 4.41 0.16
N GLY A 330 -8.25 4.60 0.03
CA GLY A 330 -7.30 4.21 1.06
C GLY A 330 -5.89 4.70 0.77
N PHE A 331 -5.08 4.72 1.82
CA PHE A 331 -3.69 5.14 1.75
C PHE A 331 -2.79 4.15 2.48
N ARG A 332 -1.76 3.66 1.79
CA ARG A 332 -0.65 2.93 2.40
C ARG A 332 0.54 3.89 2.54
N PHE A 333 1.01 4.06 3.76
CA PHE A 333 2.17 4.90 4.04
C PHE A 333 3.45 4.07 4.03
N ASP A 334 4.28 4.35 3.05
CA ASP A 334 5.64 3.82 2.97
C ASP A 334 6.44 4.29 4.19
N LEU A 335 7.22 3.37 4.81
CA LEU A 335 7.97 3.62 6.02
C LEU A 335 7.22 4.53 7.03
N MET A 336 5.97 4.18 7.32
CA MET A 336 5.09 4.94 8.23
C MET A 336 5.78 5.24 9.57
N GLY A 337 6.69 4.35 10.00
CA GLY A 337 7.47 4.51 11.23
C GLY A 337 8.34 5.77 11.28
N ILE A 338 8.64 6.40 10.15
CA ILE A 338 9.37 7.69 10.08
C ILE A 338 8.48 8.86 10.50
N HIS A 339 7.16 8.74 10.33
CA HIS A 339 6.22 9.80 10.69
C HIS A 339 5.90 9.78 12.18
N ASP A 340 5.59 10.94 12.74
CA ASP A 340 5.14 11.05 14.12
C ASP A 340 3.67 10.65 14.27
N ILE A 341 3.32 10.12 15.44
CA ILE A 341 1.98 9.63 15.77
C ILE A 341 0.91 10.72 15.61
N GLU A 342 1.23 11.97 16.00
CA GLU A 342 0.29 13.08 15.93
C GLU A 342 -0.12 13.40 14.49
N THR A 343 0.85 13.46 13.57
CA THR A 343 0.59 13.66 12.14
C THR A 343 -0.31 12.57 11.59
N MET A 344 -0.04 11.29 11.91
CA MET A 344 -0.86 10.18 11.43
C MET A 344 -2.30 10.25 11.97
N LYS A 345 -2.48 10.64 13.24
CA LYS A 345 -3.81 10.86 13.83
C LYS A 345 -4.58 11.97 13.13
N LEU A 346 -3.94 13.11 12.91
CA LEU A 346 -4.57 14.26 12.23
C LEU A 346 -4.98 13.91 10.78
N ILE A 347 -4.15 13.18 10.05
CA ILE A 347 -4.51 12.66 8.71
C ILE A 347 -5.78 11.79 8.82
N ARG A 348 -5.82 10.84 9.77
CA ARG A 348 -6.99 9.98 9.96
C ARG A 348 -8.26 10.78 10.27
N GLU A 349 -8.14 11.77 11.14
CA GLU A 349 -9.26 12.64 11.52
C GLU A 349 -9.80 13.43 10.31
N GLU A 350 -8.92 13.98 9.46
CA GLU A 350 -9.35 14.69 8.25
C GLU A 350 -9.99 13.75 7.22
N LEU A 351 -9.45 12.55 7.05
CA LEU A 351 -10.07 11.53 6.21
C LEU A 351 -11.45 11.10 6.73
N ASN A 352 -11.64 11.00 8.05
CA ASN A 352 -12.94 10.67 8.65
C ASN A 352 -14.01 11.73 8.35
N LYS A 353 -13.63 12.99 8.18
CA LYS A 353 -14.56 14.06 7.78
C LYS A 353 -15.03 13.94 6.33
N ILE A 354 -14.22 13.31 5.47
CA ILE A 354 -14.54 13.05 4.07
C ILE A 354 -15.38 11.78 3.96
N ASP A 355 -14.82 10.66 4.42
CA ASP A 355 -15.43 9.35 4.39
C ASP A 355 -14.74 8.43 5.41
N PRO A 356 -15.41 8.03 6.49
CA PRO A 356 -14.80 7.16 7.51
C PRO A 356 -14.49 5.75 7.00
N THR A 357 -14.92 5.38 5.81
CA THR A 357 -14.62 4.10 5.19
C THR A 357 -13.33 4.09 4.38
N ILE A 358 -12.64 5.23 4.25
CA ILE A 358 -11.29 5.28 3.68
C ILE A 358 -10.35 4.54 4.61
N ILE A 359 -9.67 3.50 4.12
CA ILE A 359 -8.73 2.74 4.94
C ILE A 359 -7.36 3.42 4.98
N MET A 360 -6.64 3.23 6.10
CA MET A 360 -5.33 3.83 6.31
C MET A 360 -4.42 2.81 6.99
N TYR A 361 -3.29 2.50 6.37
CA TYR A 361 -2.30 1.57 6.91
C TYR A 361 -0.90 1.89 6.41
N GLY A 362 0.12 1.29 6.99
CA GLY A 362 1.48 1.51 6.54
C GLY A 362 2.50 0.60 7.19
N GLU A 363 3.75 0.81 6.82
CA GLU A 363 4.90 0.09 7.35
C GLU A 363 5.33 0.69 8.69
N GLY A 364 5.09 -0.05 9.76
CA GLY A 364 5.43 0.37 11.13
C GLY A 364 6.91 0.23 11.47
N TRP A 365 7.81 0.52 10.54
CA TRP A 365 9.28 0.46 10.71
C TRP A 365 9.99 1.61 9.98
N MET A 366 11.31 1.67 10.12
CA MET A 366 12.23 2.59 9.45
C MET A 366 13.32 1.77 8.76
N GLY A 367 13.94 2.33 7.72
CA GLY A 367 15.12 1.74 7.05
C GLY A 367 16.44 2.02 7.77
N GLY A 368 16.48 3.05 8.62
CA GLY A 368 17.66 3.48 9.37
C GLY A 368 17.29 4.13 10.71
N SER A 369 18.24 4.85 11.32
CA SER A 369 18.01 5.59 12.57
C SER A 369 17.49 6.99 12.30
N SER A 370 16.54 7.46 13.13
CA SER A 370 15.94 8.79 13.06
C SER A 370 16.20 9.59 14.33
N PRO A 371 16.35 10.93 14.25
CA PRO A 371 16.30 11.81 15.40
C PRO A 371 14.94 11.86 16.10
N LEU A 372 13.87 11.43 15.42
CA LEU A 372 12.56 11.30 16.04
C LEU A 372 12.58 10.22 17.12
N LYS A 373 12.21 10.61 18.34
CA LYS A 373 12.17 9.67 19.47
C LYS A 373 11.19 8.52 19.14
N GLU A 374 11.64 7.28 19.32
CA GLU A 374 10.84 6.08 19.05
C GLU A 374 9.44 6.10 19.68
N GLY A 375 9.30 6.63 20.90
CA GLY A 375 8.01 6.73 21.58
C GLY A 375 7.01 7.69 20.92
N GLY A 376 7.45 8.58 20.04
CA GLY A 376 6.63 9.48 19.24
C GLY A 376 6.45 9.04 17.77
N ALA A 377 7.19 8.05 17.34
CA ALA A 377 7.17 7.53 15.97
C ALA A 377 6.02 6.54 15.76
N ALA A 378 5.45 6.50 14.55
CA ALA A 378 4.37 5.60 14.17
C ALA A 378 4.87 4.16 13.87
N LEU A 379 5.72 3.65 14.76
CA LEU A 379 6.24 2.28 14.70
C LEU A 379 5.14 1.25 15.03
N LYS A 380 5.25 0.04 14.49
CA LYS A 380 4.35 -1.09 14.77
C LYS A 380 4.09 -1.27 16.27
N LYS A 381 5.14 -1.28 17.09
CA LYS A 381 5.03 -1.38 18.56
C LYS A 381 4.23 -0.25 19.23
N ASN A 382 4.04 0.87 18.54
CA ASN A 382 3.28 2.02 19.01
C ASN A 382 1.84 2.08 18.46
N THR A 383 1.40 1.12 17.65
CA THR A 383 0.06 1.11 17.04
C THR A 383 -1.04 1.22 18.08
N HIS A 384 -0.87 0.63 19.27
CA HIS A 384 -1.79 0.78 20.40
C HIS A 384 -2.04 2.25 20.82
N LYS A 385 -1.10 3.17 20.53
CA LYS A 385 -1.23 4.60 20.85
C LYS A 385 -2.19 5.36 19.92
N PHE A 386 -2.60 4.75 18.82
CA PHE A 386 -3.65 5.31 17.98
C PHE A 386 -5.04 5.20 18.63
N GLY A 387 -5.17 4.45 19.75
CA GLY A 387 -6.45 4.25 20.43
C GLY A 387 -7.44 3.53 19.51
N ASP A 388 -8.64 4.12 19.33
CA ASP A 388 -9.70 3.55 18.48
C ASP A 388 -9.63 4.04 17.01
N LEU A 389 -8.58 4.79 16.64
CA LEU A 389 -8.41 5.24 15.27
C LEU A 389 -8.04 4.06 14.35
N GLN A 390 -8.66 4.04 13.20
CA GLN A 390 -8.45 3.01 12.18
C GLN A 390 -7.17 3.31 11.37
N ILE A 391 -6.03 3.10 12.03
CA ILE A 391 -4.69 3.18 11.44
C ILE A 391 -4.01 1.84 11.68
N ALA A 392 -3.75 1.10 10.62
CA ALA A 392 -3.17 -0.24 10.69
C ALA A 392 -1.67 -0.25 10.38
N ALA A 393 -0.98 -1.26 10.89
CA ALA A 393 0.38 -1.58 10.51
C ALA A 393 0.46 -2.98 9.87
N PHE A 394 1.42 -3.17 8.97
CA PHE A 394 1.76 -4.49 8.46
C PHE A 394 2.30 -5.39 9.58
N SER A 395 1.78 -6.62 9.67
CA SER A 395 2.27 -7.64 10.60
C SER A 395 3.42 -8.43 9.97
N ASP A 396 4.64 -7.89 10.06
CA ASP A 396 5.85 -8.63 9.70
C ASP A 396 6.05 -9.88 10.56
N ASP A 397 5.50 -9.91 11.77
CA ASP A 397 5.42 -11.11 12.62
C ASP A 397 4.67 -12.26 11.90
N CYS A 398 3.52 -11.94 11.31
CA CYS A 398 2.74 -12.90 10.52
C CYS A 398 3.52 -13.32 9.27
N ARG A 399 4.03 -12.35 8.50
CA ARG A 399 4.81 -12.59 7.28
C ARG A 399 5.98 -13.55 7.53
N ASP A 400 6.82 -13.22 8.50
CA ASP A 400 8.03 -13.98 8.81
C ASP A 400 7.70 -15.29 9.53
N GLY A 401 6.66 -15.30 10.35
CA GLY A 401 6.16 -16.52 11.01
C GLY A 401 5.67 -17.56 10.03
N VAL A 402 4.95 -17.19 8.98
CA VAL A 402 4.38 -18.17 8.04
C VAL A 402 5.38 -18.69 7.01
N LYS A 403 6.23 -17.82 6.43
CA LYS A 403 7.12 -18.17 5.30
C LYS A 403 8.62 -18.15 5.61
N GLY A 404 9.01 -17.69 6.81
CA GLY A 404 10.41 -17.44 7.21
C GLY A 404 10.82 -15.98 7.01
N HIS A 405 11.79 -15.57 7.83
CA HIS A 405 12.27 -14.20 7.92
C HIS A 405 12.81 -13.70 6.56
N VAL A 406 12.44 -12.48 6.17
CA VAL A 406 12.79 -11.95 4.83
C VAL A 406 14.27 -11.60 4.68
N PHE A 407 14.96 -11.20 5.75
CA PHE A 407 16.38 -10.88 5.72
C PHE A 407 17.30 -12.09 5.87
N TYR A 408 16.76 -13.29 6.06
CA TYR A 408 17.50 -14.55 6.11
C TYR A 408 16.95 -15.49 5.05
N GLU A 409 17.60 -15.54 3.89
CA GLU A 409 17.08 -16.19 2.68
C GLU A 409 16.65 -17.64 2.92
N GLU A 410 17.48 -18.42 3.63
CA GLU A 410 17.26 -19.85 3.87
C GLU A 410 16.38 -20.13 5.10
N GLU A 411 15.99 -19.11 5.85
CA GLU A 411 15.17 -19.32 7.05
C GLU A 411 13.74 -19.71 6.67
N ALA A 412 13.35 -20.91 7.07
CA ALA A 412 12.00 -21.45 6.88
C ALA A 412 11.01 -20.84 7.88
N GLY A 413 9.73 -20.82 7.51
CA GLY A 413 8.63 -20.47 8.41
C GLY A 413 7.83 -21.68 8.87
N PHE A 414 6.74 -21.42 9.59
CA PHE A 414 5.82 -22.44 10.07
C PHE A 414 5.31 -23.35 8.94
N ALA A 415 4.91 -22.77 7.81
CA ALA A 415 4.35 -23.54 6.69
C ALA A 415 5.36 -24.50 6.04
N ASN A 416 6.66 -24.25 6.22
CA ASN A 416 7.75 -25.13 5.79
C ASN A 416 8.18 -26.12 6.89
N GLY A 417 7.47 -26.18 8.02
CA GLY A 417 7.72 -27.13 9.12
C GLY A 417 8.77 -26.66 10.13
N LYS A 418 9.06 -25.34 10.25
CA LYS A 418 9.90 -24.80 11.32
C LYS A 418 9.18 -24.92 12.65
N ASP A 419 9.83 -25.58 13.63
CA ASP A 419 9.31 -25.78 14.97
C ASP A 419 9.27 -24.49 15.80
N GLY A 420 8.34 -24.43 16.79
CA GLY A 420 8.29 -23.36 17.79
C GLY A 420 7.65 -22.06 17.31
N LEU A 421 6.89 -22.08 16.22
CA LEU A 421 6.17 -20.93 15.69
C LEU A 421 4.66 -20.96 15.97
N GLU A 422 4.15 -21.93 16.70
CA GLU A 422 2.72 -22.12 16.96
C GLU A 422 2.11 -20.89 17.64
N GLU A 423 2.79 -20.31 18.65
CA GLU A 423 2.32 -19.07 19.30
C GLU A 423 2.34 -17.87 18.38
N THR A 424 3.32 -17.79 17.47
CA THR A 424 3.37 -16.75 16.43
C THR A 424 2.21 -16.88 15.44
N ILE A 425 1.83 -18.10 15.06
CA ILE A 425 0.66 -18.32 14.20
C ILE A 425 -0.65 -18.00 14.94
N LYS A 426 -0.78 -18.40 16.22
CA LYS A 426 -1.93 -17.99 17.03
C LYS A 426 -2.04 -16.46 17.13
N PHE A 427 -0.91 -15.78 17.32
CA PHE A 427 -0.82 -14.33 17.34
C PHE A 427 -1.28 -13.68 16.01
N ALA A 428 -0.88 -14.26 14.87
CA ALA A 428 -1.36 -13.84 13.55
C ALA A 428 -2.86 -14.08 13.38
N VAL A 429 -3.38 -15.24 13.84
CA VAL A 429 -4.82 -15.57 13.79
C VAL A 429 -5.68 -14.52 14.47
N VAL A 430 -5.24 -13.98 15.61
CA VAL A 430 -5.96 -12.94 16.36
C VAL A 430 -5.61 -11.51 15.95
N ALA A 431 -4.95 -11.32 14.81
CA ALA A 431 -4.55 -10.00 14.30
C ALA A 431 -3.70 -9.20 15.29
N SER A 432 -2.72 -9.85 15.90
CA SER A 432 -1.76 -9.24 16.85
C SER A 432 -2.40 -8.55 18.07
N THR A 433 -3.67 -8.86 18.35
CA THR A 433 -4.42 -8.34 19.50
C THR A 433 -4.26 -9.23 20.74
N PRO A 434 -4.44 -8.70 21.97
CA PRO A 434 -4.36 -9.51 23.19
C PRO A 434 -5.33 -10.69 23.19
N HIS A 435 -4.84 -11.90 23.58
CA HIS A 435 -5.67 -13.09 23.73
C HIS A 435 -5.17 -13.97 24.87
N GLY A 436 -6.08 -14.42 25.75
CA GLY A 436 -5.74 -15.12 26.98
C GLY A 436 -5.13 -16.51 26.83
N GLN A 437 -5.23 -17.15 25.65
CA GLN A 437 -4.65 -18.47 25.36
C GLN A 437 -3.32 -18.37 24.57
N ILE A 438 -2.74 -17.20 24.42
CA ILE A 438 -1.46 -17.00 23.72
C ILE A 438 -0.38 -16.67 24.75
N ASP A 439 0.67 -17.48 24.77
CA ASP A 439 1.86 -17.19 25.56
C ASP A 439 2.76 -16.21 24.81
N LYS A 440 2.70 -14.94 25.22
CA LYS A 440 3.48 -13.87 24.58
C LYS A 440 5.00 -14.10 24.62
N THR A 441 5.50 -14.87 25.58
CA THR A 441 6.94 -15.14 25.73
C THR A 441 7.48 -16.07 24.65
N ASN A 442 6.59 -16.77 23.95
CA ASN A 442 6.90 -17.69 22.87
C ASN A 442 6.53 -17.14 21.47
N ILE A 443 6.07 -15.89 21.40
CA ILE A 443 5.90 -15.22 20.10
C ILE A 443 7.29 -14.89 19.55
N VAL A 444 7.59 -15.37 18.37
CA VAL A 444 8.81 -15.00 17.64
C VAL A 444 8.51 -13.75 16.79
N TYR A 445 9.48 -12.83 16.66
CA TYR A 445 9.41 -11.57 15.90
C TYR A 445 8.59 -10.43 16.56
N SER A 446 7.98 -10.66 17.75
CA SER A 446 7.35 -9.61 18.54
C SER A 446 7.47 -9.89 20.03
N GLU A 447 7.67 -8.86 20.84
CA GLU A 447 7.77 -8.98 22.30
C GLU A 447 6.42 -8.82 22.99
N GLU A 448 5.46 -8.16 22.31
CA GLU A 448 4.16 -7.79 22.88
C GLU A 448 3.03 -7.82 21.84
N PHE A 449 1.79 -7.89 22.33
CA PHE A 449 0.62 -7.55 21.52
C PHE A 449 0.66 -6.05 21.22
N TRP A 450 0.68 -5.66 19.94
CA TRP A 450 0.86 -4.27 19.57
C TRP A 450 -0.41 -3.61 19.00
N ALA A 451 -1.43 -4.38 18.64
CA ALA A 451 -2.71 -3.87 18.18
C ALA A 451 -3.76 -3.93 19.30
N ASN A 452 -4.60 -2.89 19.44
CA ASN A 452 -5.75 -2.91 20.34
C ASN A 452 -6.93 -3.66 19.70
N GLU A 453 -7.11 -3.45 18.39
CA GLU A 453 -8.25 -3.92 17.64
C GLU A 453 -7.80 -4.56 16.31
N PRO A 454 -8.52 -5.55 15.78
CA PRO A 454 -8.11 -6.29 14.59
C PRO A 454 -7.99 -5.42 13.32
N TYR A 455 -8.73 -4.33 13.23
CA TYR A 455 -8.61 -3.37 12.12
C TYR A 455 -7.31 -2.57 12.12
N GLN A 456 -6.46 -2.72 13.14
CA GLN A 456 -5.14 -2.10 13.23
C GLN A 456 -4.02 -2.99 12.68
N THR A 457 -4.37 -4.15 12.11
CA THR A 457 -3.41 -5.14 11.62
C THR A 457 -3.69 -5.49 10.16
N VAL A 458 -2.65 -5.40 9.33
CA VAL A 458 -2.64 -5.98 7.97
C VAL A 458 -1.95 -7.34 8.04
N THR A 459 -2.72 -8.41 7.78
CA THR A 459 -2.26 -9.80 7.80
C THR A 459 -1.88 -10.22 6.38
N TYR A 460 -0.62 -10.62 6.17
CA TYR A 460 -0.06 -10.91 4.84
C TYR A 460 1.08 -11.92 4.88
N ALA A 461 1.41 -12.49 3.74
CA ALA A 461 2.53 -13.40 3.57
C ALA A 461 3.67 -12.79 2.73
N SER A 462 3.35 -12.01 1.71
CA SER A 462 4.33 -11.32 0.87
C SER A 462 3.79 -9.98 0.38
N ALA A 463 4.69 -9.10 -0.03
CA ALA A 463 4.43 -7.82 -0.68
C ALA A 463 5.39 -7.66 -1.85
N HIS A 464 5.43 -6.46 -2.47
CA HIS A 464 6.37 -6.16 -3.56
C HIS A 464 7.84 -6.26 -3.14
N ASP A 465 8.16 -5.92 -1.88
CA ASP A 465 9.50 -6.03 -1.29
C ASP A 465 9.94 -7.48 -1.09
N ASN A 466 11.25 -7.71 -1.17
CA ASN A 466 11.91 -8.99 -1.02
C ASN A 466 11.48 -10.02 -2.10
N TYR A 467 11.75 -11.33 -1.86
CA TYR A 467 11.33 -12.38 -2.77
C TYR A 467 9.79 -12.52 -2.82
N THR A 468 9.24 -12.83 -3.99
CA THR A 468 7.85 -13.28 -4.06
C THR A 468 7.62 -14.47 -3.12
N LEU A 469 6.38 -14.76 -2.74
CA LEU A 469 6.10 -15.94 -1.92
C LEU A 469 6.63 -17.21 -2.57
N TRP A 470 6.38 -17.39 -3.87
CA TRP A 470 6.82 -18.57 -4.61
C TRP A 470 8.34 -18.72 -4.65
N ASP A 471 9.06 -17.63 -4.85
CA ASP A 471 10.53 -17.64 -4.90
C ASP A 471 11.12 -17.95 -3.52
N LYS A 472 10.59 -17.36 -2.44
CA LYS A 472 10.98 -17.69 -1.07
C LYS A 472 10.77 -19.17 -0.76
N LEU A 473 9.63 -19.75 -1.16
CA LEU A 473 9.36 -21.17 -0.97
C LEU A 473 10.34 -22.07 -1.70
N GLN A 474 10.77 -21.71 -2.90
CA GLN A 474 11.82 -22.44 -3.64
C GLN A 474 13.18 -22.38 -2.94
N ILE A 475 13.53 -21.22 -2.35
CA ILE A 475 14.81 -21.05 -1.64
C ILE A 475 14.82 -21.88 -0.35
N VAL A 476 13.75 -21.82 0.45
CA VAL A 476 13.72 -22.51 1.76
C VAL A 476 13.39 -23.99 1.66
N SER A 477 12.91 -24.46 0.53
CA SER A 477 12.56 -25.87 0.28
C SER A 477 13.06 -26.34 -1.09
N PRO A 478 14.39 -26.31 -1.34
CA PRO A 478 14.98 -26.52 -2.68
C PRO A 478 14.77 -27.93 -3.24
N GLU A 479 14.59 -28.91 -2.35
CA GLU A 479 14.36 -30.32 -2.74
C GLU A 479 12.89 -30.67 -2.93
N SER A 480 11.97 -29.72 -2.62
CA SER A 480 10.53 -29.97 -2.74
C SER A 480 10.08 -29.99 -4.21
N SER A 481 9.15 -30.89 -4.49
CA SER A 481 8.47 -30.94 -5.78
C SER A 481 7.56 -29.71 -5.96
N LYS A 482 7.21 -29.42 -7.21
CA LYS A 482 6.25 -28.35 -7.53
C LYS A 482 4.92 -28.54 -6.79
N GLU A 483 4.46 -29.78 -6.68
CA GLU A 483 3.22 -30.15 -6.00
C GLU A 483 3.29 -29.86 -4.49
N GLU A 484 4.45 -30.09 -3.85
CA GLU A 484 4.67 -29.76 -2.43
C GLU A 484 4.71 -28.25 -2.22
N LEU A 485 5.41 -27.51 -3.07
CA LEU A 485 5.41 -26.04 -3.00
C LEU A 485 4.00 -25.44 -3.17
N ILE A 486 3.16 -26.03 -4.04
CA ILE A 486 1.76 -25.64 -4.18
C ILE A 486 0.97 -25.94 -2.90
N LYS A 487 1.20 -27.07 -2.21
CA LYS A 487 0.56 -27.38 -0.93
C LYS A 487 0.95 -26.34 0.14
N ILE A 488 2.24 -26.01 0.24
CA ILE A 488 2.74 -25.01 1.19
C ILE A 488 2.12 -23.63 0.89
N ASN A 489 2.06 -23.23 -0.38
CA ASN A 489 1.42 -21.97 -0.78
C ASN A 489 -0.07 -21.96 -0.40
N LYS A 490 -0.82 -23.04 -0.66
CA LYS A 490 -2.22 -23.18 -0.24
C LYS A 490 -2.39 -23.10 1.27
N LEU A 491 -1.47 -23.70 2.05
CA LEU A 491 -1.47 -23.64 3.51
C LEU A 491 -1.29 -22.18 3.98
N ILE A 492 -0.32 -21.46 3.43
CA ILE A 492 -0.09 -20.04 3.73
C ILE A 492 -1.32 -19.20 3.39
N ALA A 493 -1.88 -19.35 2.19
CA ALA A 493 -3.11 -18.67 1.79
C ALA A 493 -4.25 -18.93 2.77
N GLY A 494 -4.37 -20.18 3.22
CA GLY A 494 -5.36 -20.57 4.23
C GLY A 494 -5.15 -19.86 5.56
N ILE A 495 -3.92 -19.78 6.06
CA ILE A 495 -3.59 -19.05 7.30
C ILE A 495 -3.98 -17.59 7.16
N ILE A 496 -3.54 -16.90 6.09
CA ILE A 496 -3.79 -15.46 5.90
C ILE A 496 -5.29 -15.16 5.76
N LEU A 497 -6.01 -15.92 4.93
CA LEU A 497 -7.41 -15.63 4.62
C LEU A 497 -8.41 -16.15 5.67
N THR A 498 -7.98 -16.95 6.64
CA THR A 498 -8.80 -17.34 7.80
C THR A 498 -8.43 -16.59 9.09
N SER A 499 -7.33 -15.85 9.11
CA SER A 499 -6.94 -14.98 10.22
C SER A 499 -7.80 -13.72 10.29
N GLN A 500 -7.88 -13.12 11.48
CA GLN A 500 -8.52 -11.83 11.70
C GLN A 500 -7.68 -10.69 11.09
N GLY A 501 -8.21 -9.45 11.11
CA GLY A 501 -7.54 -8.28 10.56
C GLY A 501 -7.86 -8.00 9.09
N ILE A 502 -7.10 -7.11 8.48
CA ILE A 502 -7.18 -6.75 7.07
C ILE A 502 -6.32 -7.74 6.28
N SER A 503 -6.92 -8.47 5.35
CA SER A 503 -6.17 -9.44 4.54
C SER A 503 -5.51 -8.75 3.33
N PHE A 504 -4.27 -9.14 3.04
CA PHE A 504 -3.48 -8.57 1.96
C PHE A 504 -2.76 -9.67 1.18
N VAL A 505 -2.77 -9.57 -0.15
CA VAL A 505 -2.18 -10.52 -1.10
C VAL A 505 -1.39 -9.76 -2.16
N HIS A 506 -0.14 -10.15 -2.37
CA HIS A 506 0.69 -9.61 -3.45
C HIS A 506 0.24 -10.17 -4.81
N ALA A 507 0.12 -9.32 -5.82
CA ALA A 507 -0.34 -9.70 -7.15
C ALA A 507 0.47 -10.85 -7.76
N GLY A 508 -0.24 -11.92 -8.12
CA GLY A 508 0.37 -13.14 -8.67
C GLY A 508 0.74 -14.21 -7.64
N GLU A 509 0.58 -13.95 -6.35
CA GLU A 509 0.80 -14.93 -5.29
C GLU A 509 -0.06 -16.18 -5.51
N GLU A 510 -1.31 -15.97 -5.94
CA GLU A 510 -2.30 -16.99 -6.26
C GLU A 510 -1.99 -17.82 -7.51
N MET A 511 -1.03 -17.40 -8.31
CA MET A 511 -0.59 -18.12 -9.51
C MET A 511 0.94 -18.37 -9.51
N ALA A 512 1.51 -18.43 -8.30
CA ALA A 512 2.92 -18.74 -8.08
C ALA A 512 3.88 -17.80 -8.84
N ARG A 513 3.62 -16.45 -8.79
CA ARG A 513 4.47 -15.44 -9.43
C ARG A 513 5.93 -15.62 -9.02
N THR A 514 6.82 -15.58 -10.01
CA THR A 514 8.26 -15.64 -9.83
C THR A 514 8.94 -14.46 -10.53
N LYS A 515 10.03 -13.97 -9.97
CA LYS A 515 10.85 -12.91 -10.54
C LYS A 515 12.25 -13.47 -10.81
N VAL A 516 12.55 -13.68 -12.07
CA VAL A 516 13.78 -14.35 -12.52
C VAL A 516 14.49 -13.46 -13.53
N ASP A 517 15.80 -13.26 -13.35
CA ASP A 517 16.63 -12.54 -14.29
C ASP A 517 16.95 -13.35 -15.57
N GLU A 518 17.70 -12.77 -16.48
CA GLU A 518 18.09 -13.39 -17.76
C GLU A 518 19.01 -14.59 -17.61
N HIS A 519 19.63 -14.78 -16.43
CA HIS A 519 20.52 -15.90 -16.09
C HIS A 519 19.78 -17.00 -15.32
N GLY A 520 18.48 -16.85 -15.05
CA GLY A 520 17.70 -17.80 -14.29
C GLY A 520 17.83 -17.66 -12.78
N LYS A 521 18.41 -16.55 -12.27
CA LYS A 521 18.53 -16.27 -10.84
C LYS A 521 17.29 -15.58 -10.33
N LEU A 522 16.82 -15.98 -9.16
CA LEU A 522 15.73 -15.30 -8.45
C LEU A 522 16.13 -13.88 -8.03
N VAL A 523 15.22 -12.91 -8.19
CA VAL A 523 15.48 -11.50 -7.91
C VAL A 523 14.68 -11.08 -6.67
N GLU A 524 15.39 -10.67 -5.63
CA GLU A 524 14.79 -10.26 -4.36
C GLU A 524 14.09 -8.89 -4.48
N ASN A 525 14.88 -7.82 -4.67
CA ASN A 525 14.38 -6.45 -4.75
C ASN A 525 14.47 -5.94 -6.18
N SER A 526 13.36 -6.03 -6.90
CA SER A 526 13.30 -5.81 -8.34
C SER A 526 12.91 -4.39 -8.74
N PHE A 527 13.09 -3.38 -7.84
CA PHE A 527 12.58 -2.02 -7.98
C PHE A 527 12.98 -1.31 -9.28
N SER A 528 14.15 -1.63 -9.82
CA SER A 528 14.67 -1.09 -11.09
C SER A 528 14.97 -2.18 -12.12
N SER A 529 14.46 -3.39 -11.93
CA SER A 529 14.60 -4.49 -12.90
C SER A 529 13.67 -4.29 -14.08
N SER A 530 13.97 -4.94 -15.20
CA SER A 530 13.17 -4.80 -16.43
C SER A 530 11.73 -5.35 -16.27
N ASP A 531 10.86 -4.99 -17.21
CA ASP A 531 9.53 -5.58 -17.35
C ASP A 531 9.57 -7.10 -17.41
N LYS A 532 10.59 -7.68 -18.02
CA LYS A 532 10.75 -9.15 -18.13
C LYS A 532 10.79 -9.83 -16.76
N VAL A 533 11.37 -9.17 -15.75
CA VAL A 533 11.42 -9.65 -14.36
C VAL A 533 10.11 -9.35 -13.63
N ASN A 534 9.58 -8.15 -13.81
CA ASN A 534 8.49 -7.62 -12.97
C ASN A 534 7.08 -7.94 -13.48
N LYS A 535 6.88 -8.11 -14.78
CA LYS A 535 5.56 -8.34 -15.37
C LYS A 535 4.82 -9.53 -14.77
N ILE A 536 3.52 -9.43 -14.67
CA ILE A 536 2.65 -10.57 -14.36
C ILE A 536 2.39 -11.37 -15.62
N CYS A 537 2.96 -12.56 -15.69
CA CYS A 537 2.71 -13.51 -16.77
C CYS A 537 1.37 -14.21 -16.54
N TRP A 538 0.34 -13.82 -17.28
CA TRP A 538 -1.03 -14.32 -17.08
C TRP A 538 -1.20 -15.79 -17.50
N ASP A 539 -0.34 -16.35 -18.35
CA ASP A 539 -0.34 -17.78 -18.69
C ASP A 539 -0.10 -18.68 -17.47
N ARG A 540 0.56 -18.18 -16.42
CA ARG A 540 0.70 -18.90 -15.15
C ARG A 540 -0.64 -19.24 -14.51
N LYS A 541 -1.68 -18.45 -14.79
CA LYS A 541 -3.05 -18.75 -14.35
C LYS A 541 -3.60 -20.05 -14.96
N ILE A 542 -3.12 -20.43 -16.15
CA ILE A 542 -3.45 -21.72 -16.77
C ILE A 542 -2.69 -22.84 -16.07
N GLU A 543 -1.40 -22.64 -15.88
CA GLU A 543 -0.50 -23.63 -15.28
C GLU A 543 -0.83 -23.92 -13.81
N TYR A 544 -1.18 -22.89 -13.03
CA TYR A 544 -1.48 -22.98 -11.60
C TYR A 544 -2.98 -22.82 -11.31
N LYS A 545 -3.83 -23.25 -12.23
CA LYS A 545 -5.29 -23.11 -12.13
C LYS A 545 -5.85 -23.55 -10.78
N ASP A 546 -5.38 -24.69 -10.26
CA ASP A 546 -5.89 -25.24 -8.99
C ASP A 546 -5.52 -24.37 -7.79
N LEU A 547 -4.37 -23.69 -7.83
CA LEU A 547 -3.96 -22.74 -6.82
C LEU A 547 -4.84 -21.47 -6.91
N VAL A 548 -5.07 -20.94 -8.09
CA VAL A 548 -5.96 -19.78 -8.32
C VAL A 548 -7.36 -20.05 -7.79
N GLU A 549 -7.95 -21.21 -8.13
CA GLU A 549 -9.28 -21.58 -7.64
C GLU A 549 -9.31 -21.77 -6.13
N TYR A 550 -8.20 -22.20 -5.52
CA TYR A 550 -8.08 -22.34 -4.07
C TYR A 550 -8.11 -20.98 -3.36
N TYR A 551 -7.32 -20.00 -3.82
CA TYR A 551 -7.37 -18.61 -3.31
C TYR A 551 -8.77 -18.00 -3.48
N LYS A 552 -9.37 -18.15 -4.66
CA LYS A 552 -10.73 -17.68 -4.94
C LYS A 552 -11.75 -18.28 -3.98
N GLY A 553 -11.60 -19.57 -3.68
CA GLY A 553 -12.42 -20.28 -2.72
C GLY A 553 -12.28 -19.75 -1.30
N LEU A 554 -11.06 -19.51 -0.84
CA LEU A 554 -10.77 -18.92 0.48
C LEU A 554 -11.32 -17.49 0.60
N ILE A 555 -11.14 -16.65 -0.42
CA ILE A 555 -11.71 -15.30 -0.47
C ILE A 555 -13.24 -15.35 -0.39
N SER A 556 -13.85 -16.26 -1.13
CA SER A 556 -15.30 -16.49 -1.12
C SER A 556 -15.79 -16.91 0.28
N LEU A 557 -15.06 -17.83 0.95
CA LEU A 557 -15.36 -18.28 2.30
C LEU A 557 -15.26 -17.13 3.31
N ARG A 558 -14.17 -16.34 3.28
CA ARG A 558 -13.98 -15.18 4.15
C ARG A 558 -15.11 -14.16 4.01
N LYS A 559 -15.53 -13.88 2.77
CA LYS A 559 -16.65 -12.96 2.48
C LYS A 559 -17.99 -13.51 2.97
N GLU A 560 -18.19 -14.82 2.92
CA GLU A 560 -19.43 -15.47 3.32
C GLU A 560 -19.64 -15.47 4.84
N TYR A 561 -18.56 -15.68 5.63
CA TYR A 561 -18.62 -15.83 7.08
C TYR A 561 -17.97 -14.66 7.81
N LYS A 562 -18.76 -13.92 8.59
CA LYS A 562 -18.28 -12.78 9.40
C LYS A 562 -17.26 -13.19 10.46
N SER A 563 -17.29 -14.45 10.89
CA SER A 563 -16.39 -15.04 11.88
C SER A 563 -14.91 -14.89 11.53
N PHE A 564 -14.55 -14.80 10.24
CA PHE A 564 -13.17 -14.58 9.80
C PHE A 564 -12.75 -13.10 9.76
N ARG A 565 -13.64 -12.16 10.06
CA ARG A 565 -13.40 -10.71 9.92
C ARG A 565 -14.10 -9.92 11.02
N MET A 566 -13.98 -10.41 12.26
CA MET A 566 -14.45 -9.70 13.45
C MET A 566 -13.78 -8.32 13.54
N ASN A 567 -14.54 -7.33 13.98
CA ASN A 567 -14.09 -5.93 14.03
C ASN A 567 -13.72 -5.46 15.44
N SER A 568 -13.75 -6.35 16.43
CA SER A 568 -13.34 -6.01 17.79
C SER A 568 -12.54 -7.12 18.45
N ASN A 569 -11.53 -6.74 19.23
CA ASN A 569 -10.76 -7.67 20.04
C ASN A 569 -11.63 -8.35 21.11
N LYS A 570 -12.64 -7.65 21.62
CA LYS A 570 -13.62 -8.23 22.56
C LYS A 570 -14.34 -9.45 21.96
N ASP A 571 -14.71 -9.36 20.66
CA ASP A 571 -15.35 -10.49 19.98
C ASP A 571 -14.35 -11.62 19.70
N ILE A 572 -13.11 -11.29 19.35
CA ILE A 572 -12.03 -12.27 19.18
C ILE A 572 -11.80 -13.06 20.47
N GLN A 573 -11.56 -12.37 21.59
CA GLN A 573 -11.33 -13.01 22.89
C GLN A 573 -12.49 -13.88 23.38
N LYS A 574 -13.71 -13.46 23.06
CA LYS A 574 -14.91 -14.19 23.48
C LYS A 574 -15.17 -15.42 22.64
N ASN A 575 -14.86 -15.38 21.35
CA ASN A 575 -15.37 -16.36 20.38
C ASN A 575 -14.29 -17.25 19.77
N ILE A 576 -13.00 -16.89 19.80
CA ILE A 576 -11.91 -17.76 19.35
C ILE A 576 -11.40 -18.57 20.54
N HIS A 577 -11.33 -19.91 20.36
CA HIS A 577 -10.84 -20.84 21.35
C HIS A 577 -9.81 -21.78 20.72
N PHE A 578 -8.54 -21.62 21.09
CA PHE A 578 -7.48 -22.50 20.63
C PHE A 578 -7.58 -23.86 21.31
N LEU A 579 -7.41 -24.92 20.51
CA LEU A 579 -7.30 -26.30 21.00
C LEU A 579 -5.90 -26.55 21.56
N GLU A 580 -5.78 -27.52 22.46
CA GLU A 580 -4.57 -27.75 23.25
C GLU A 580 -3.84 -29.02 22.82
N LYS A 581 -2.53 -28.94 22.60
CA LYS A 581 -1.65 -30.09 22.43
C LYS A 581 -1.65 -30.97 23.70
N GLY A 582 -1.60 -32.29 23.55
CA GLY A 582 -1.69 -33.28 24.64
C GLY A 582 -3.12 -33.55 25.10
N LYS A 583 -4.13 -32.84 24.59
CA LYS A 583 -5.55 -33.00 24.90
C LYS A 583 -6.38 -33.24 23.65
N ASP A 584 -6.29 -32.30 22.73
CA ASP A 584 -7.11 -32.30 21.52
C ASP A 584 -6.33 -32.82 20.29
N PHE A 585 -5.01 -32.75 20.31
CA PHE A 585 -4.07 -33.29 19.31
C PHE A 585 -2.68 -33.53 19.96
N GLU A 586 -1.80 -34.29 19.29
CA GLU A 586 -0.47 -34.67 19.83
C GLU A 586 0.69 -33.99 19.07
N SER A 587 0.50 -33.55 17.86
CA SER A 587 1.55 -33.09 16.96
C SER A 587 2.12 -31.71 17.33
N ASP A 588 3.41 -31.49 17.08
CA ASP A 588 4.03 -30.19 16.90
C ASP A 588 3.66 -29.63 15.52
N ASN A 589 3.97 -28.37 15.24
CA ASN A 589 3.64 -27.71 13.97
C ASN A 589 2.14 -27.80 13.58
N LEU A 590 1.27 -27.81 14.58
CA LEU A 590 -0.18 -27.81 14.39
C LEU A 590 -0.82 -26.73 15.26
N VAL A 591 -1.65 -25.91 14.62
CA VAL A 591 -2.50 -24.93 15.30
C VAL A 591 -3.95 -25.22 14.94
N ALA A 592 -4.80 -25.33 15.95
CA ALA A 592 -6.23 -25.54 15.74
C ALA A 592 -7.05 -24.63 16.65
N TYR A 593 -8.18 -24.14 16.15
CA TYR A 593 -9.08 -23.30 16.92
C TYR A 593 -10.53 -23.43 16.48
N ILE A 594 -11.42 -23.08 17.38
CA ILE A 594 -12.86 -23.02 17.14
C ILE A 594 -13.31 -21.57 17.27
N ILE A 595 -14.15 -21.13 16.36
CA ILE A 595 -14.87 -19.85 16.44
C ILE A 595 -16.33 -20.12 16.80
N ASP A 596 -16.81 -19.57 17.92
CA ASP A 596 -18.24 -19.60 18.29
C ASP A 596 -19.00 -18.52 17.54
N SER A 597 -19.56 -18.89 16.39
CA SER A 597 -20.18 -17.97 15.45
C SER A 597 -21.58 -17.49 15.85
N LYS A 598 -22.24 -18.16 16.78
CA LYS A 598 -23.59 -17.76 17.26
C LYS A 598 -23.64 -16.36 17.85
N ASN A 599 -22.56 -15.96 18.51
CA ASN A 599 -22.48 -14.66 19.18
C ASN A 599 -22.15 -13.48 18.22
N ILE A 600 -21.83 -13.78 16.94
CA ILE A 600 -21.37 -12.81 15.94
C ILE A 600 -22.44 -12.54 14.87
N ASP A 601 -23.65 -13.11 15.04
CA ASP A 601 -24.72 -13.07 14.04
C ASP A 601 -24.24 -13.53 12.65
N ASP A 602 -23.59 -14.71 12.63
CA ASP A 602 -23.11 -15.36 11.42
C ASP A 602 -24.08 -16.45 10.94
N LYS A 603 -23.89 -16.94 9.72
CA LYS A 603 -24.74 -17.95 9.05
C LYS A 603 -24.57 -19.36 9.60
N CYS A 604 -23.61 -19.58 10.51
CA CYS A 604 -23.30 -20.87 11.11
C CYS A 604 -23.24 -20.76 12.64
N SER A 605 -23.22 -21.89 13.31
CA SER A 605 -23.10 -21.91 14.76
C SER A 605 -21.64 -21.92 15.24
N LYS A 606 -20.78 -22.64 14.53
CA LYS A 606 -19.35 -22.78 14.83
C LYS A 606 -18.52 -22.99 13.58
N ILE A 607 -17.28 -22.54 13.64
CA ILE A 607 -16.25 -22.85 12.64
C ILE A 607 -15.05 -23.47 13.38
N ALA A 608 -14.54 -24.59 12.90
CA ALA A 608 -13.26 -25.15 13.33
C ALA A 608 -12.24 -24.98 12.22
N VAL A 609 -11.07 -24.45 12.55
CA VAL A 609 -9.93 -24.30 11.64
C VAL A 609 -8.77 -25.11 12.19
N ILE A 610 -8.21 -26.00 11.36
CA ILE A 610 -7.08 -26.85 11.69
C ILE A 610 -5.97 -26.59 10.68
N ILE A 611 -4.80 -26.20 11.16
CA ILE A 611 -3.62 -25.82 10.38
C ILE A 611 -2.53 -26.82 10.70
N ASN A 612 -2.20 -27.70 9.76
CA ASN A 612 -1.15 -28.70 9.91
C ASN A 612 0.04 -28.38 9.00
N ALA A 613 1.14 -27.95 9.58
CA ALA A 613 2.40 -27.71 8.88
C ALA A 613 3.40 -28.88 8.99
N SER A 614 3.02 -29.97 9.69
CA SER A 614 3.87 -31.18 9.82
C SER A 614 3.96 -31.95 8.49
N GLU A 615 4.94 -32.87 8.44
CA GLU A 615 5.17 -33.74 7.27
C GLU A 615 4.21 -34.95 7.22
N THR A 616 3.35 -35.10 8.23
CA THR A 616 2.48 -36.28 8.40
C THR A 616 1.00 -35.90 8.45
N GLU A 617 0.15 -36.87 8.17
CA GLU A 617 -1.28 -36.76 8.46
C GLU A 617 -1.45 -36.78 9.99
N GLU A 618 -2.29 -35.87 10.51
CA GLU A 618 -2.54 -35.69 11.93
C GLU A 618 -4.01 -35.88 12.28
N VAL A 619 -4.26 -36.12 13.57
CA VAL A 619 -5.60 -36.34 14.11
C VAL A 619 -5.93 -35.28 15.14
N VAL A 620 -7.05 -34.59 14.96
CA VAL A 620 -7.57 -33.60 15.90
C VAL A 620 -8.92 -34.02 16.43
N LYS A 621 -9.10 -33.94 17.77
CA LYS A 621 -10.35 -34.21 18.43
C LYS A 621 -11.14 -32.94 18.66
N LEU A 622 -12.29 -32.82 18.03
CA LEU A 622 -13.29 -31.80 18.30
C LEU A 622 -14.29 -32.27 19.34
N SER A 623 -14.74 -31.36 20.20
CA SER A 623 -15.74 -31.69 21.25
C SER A 623 -17.14 -31.99 20.70
N GLU A 624 -17.39 -31.68 19.42
CA GLU A 624 -18.68 -31.87 18.77
C GLU A 624 -18.55 -32.74 17.52
N GLU A 625 -19.67 -33.29 17.10
CA GLU A 625 -19.83 -34.14 15.91
C GLU A 625 -20.62 -33.44 14.82
N ASN A 626 -20.72 -34.08 13.64
CA ASN A 626 -21.51 -33.63 12.50
C ASN A 626 -21.06 -32.28 11.89
N TRP A 627 -19.82 -32.22 11.45
CA TRP A 627 -19.21 -31.08 10.78
C TRP A 627 -19.30 -31.19 9.25
N GLY A 628 -19.50 -30.08 8.57
CA GLY A 628 -19.28 -29.96 7.12
C GLY A 628 -17.87 -29.42 6.82
N VAL A 629 -17.14 -30.05 5.92
CA VAL A 629 -15.82 -29.59 5.46
C VAL A 629 -16.02 -28.65 4.27
N PHE A 630 -15.41 -27.46 4.34
CA PHE A 630 -15.48 -26.41 3.33
C PHE A 630 -14.11 -26.09 2.73
N VAL A 631 -13.03 -26.43 3.44
CA VAL A 631 -11.64 -26.35 2.97
C VAL A 631 -10.92 -27.62 3.34
N ASN A 632 -10.17 -28.18 2.40
CA ASN A 632 -9.22 -29.26 2.62
C ASN A 632 -7.95 -29.03 1.74
N ASP A 633 -7.02 -29.99 1.70
CA ASP A 633 -5.78 -29.93 0.91
C ASP A 633 -5.98 -29.71 -0.62
N LYS A 634 -7.18 -30.03 -1.13
CA LYS A 634 -7.48 -29.98 -2.57
C LYS A 634 -8.35 -28.79 -2.95
N ARG A 635 -9.34 -28.46 -2.14
CA ARG A 635 -10.41 -27.51 -2.48
C ARG A 635 -10.68 -26.55 -1.33
N ALA A 636 -11.03 -25.33 -1.66
CA ALA A 636 -11.54 -24.32 -0.75
C ALA A 636 -12.80 -23.69 -1.35
N GLY A 637 -13.73 -23.25 -0.50
CA GLY A 637 -14.92 -22.53 -0.95
C GLY A 637 -16.00 -22.46 0.10
N LYS A 638 -17.15 -21.91 -0.31
CA LYS A 638 -18.36 -21.80 0.51
C LYS A 638 -19.32 -22.99 0.36
N ASP A 639 -19.00 -23.92 -0.53
CA ASP A 639 -19.81 -25.10 -0.80
C ASP A 639 -19.29 -26.30 0.01
N LEU A 640 -20.21 -27.13 0.52
CA LEU A 640 -19.88 -28.32 1.28
C LEU A 640 -19.08 -29.30 0.41
N ILE A 641 -17.90 -29.72 0.88
CA ILE A 641 -17.06 -30.74 0.24
C ILE A 641 -17.44 -32.13 0.71
N GLU A 642 -17.48 -32.35 2.02
CA GLU A 642 -17.78 -33.62 2.67
C GLU A 642 -18.33 -33.42 4.09
N LYS A 643 -18.87 -34.47 4.71
CA LYS A 643 -19.32 -34.46 6.11
C LYS A 643 -18.43 -35.33 6.97
N VAL A 644 -18.12 -34.84 8.15
CA VAL A 644 -17.44 -35.57 9.22
C VAL A 644 -18.43 -35.79 10.36
N ASN A 645 -18.87 -37.02 10.54
CA ASN A 645 -19.93 -37.37 11.53
C ASN A 645 -19.40 -37.64 12.91
N SER A 646 -18.07 -37.82 13.05
CA SER A 646 -17.41 -38.01 14.37
C SER A 646 -16.73 -36.71 14.82
N GLY A 647 -16.39 -36.62 16.12
CA GLY A 647 -15.52 -35.57 16.64
C GLY A 647 -14.02 -35.77 16.32
N ILE A 648 -13.67 -36.83 15.57
CA ILE A 648 -12.29 -37.12 15.18
C ILE A 648 -12.08 -36.68 13.74
N VAL A 649 -11.12 -35.79 13.53
CA VAL A 649 -10.82 -35.14 12.22
C VAL A 649 -9.40 -35.49 11.84
N ASN A 650 -9.23 -36.13 10.68
CA ASN A 650 -7.93 -36.31 10.05
C ASN A 650 -7.63 -35.10 9.19
N ILE A 651 -6.37 -34.63 9.22
CA ILE A 651 -5.86 -33.54 8.39
C ILE A 651 -4.56 -33.96 7.71
N SER A 652 -4.49 -33.81 6.40
CA SER A 652 -3.30 -34.13 5.59
C SER A 652 -2.09 -33.29 6.00
N ALA A 653 -0.90 -33.79 5.72
CA ALA A 653 0.35 -33.04 5.86
C ALA A 653 0.31 -31.73 5.02
N LYS A 654 0.95 -30.68 5.51
CA LYS A 654 1.08 -29.37 4.82
C LYS A 654 -0.27 -28.88 4.29
N SER A 655 -1.28 -28.84 5.15
CA SER A 655 -2.63 -28.44 4.73
C SER A 655 -3.41 -27.68 5.81
N ILE A 656 -4.46 -27.03 5.38
CA ILE A 656 -5.47 -26.41 6.25
C ILE A 656 -6.82 -27.10 6.02
N LYS A 657 -7.59 -27.27 7.07
CA LYS A 657 -8.96 -27.78 7.01
C LYS A 657 -9.90 -26.83 7.73
N VAL A 658 -10.98 -26.42 7.06
CA VAL A 658 -12.04 -25.61 7.68
C VAL A 658 -13.32 -26.40 7.70
N LEU A 659 -13.89 -26.56 8.90
CA LEU A 659 -15.13 -27.25 9.15
C LEU A 659 -16.15 -26.26 9.71
N ILE A 660 -17.40 -26.37 9.26
CA ILE A 660 -18.49 -25.45 9.61
C ILE A 660 -19.71 -26.28 10.07
N LYS A 661 -20.40 -25.75 11.11
CA LYS A 661 -21.58 -26.36 11.70
C LYS A 661 -22.73 -25.36 11.83
#